data_b596abad1103a2ed030a05d4782487a7
#
_entry.id   b596abad1103a2ed030a05d4782487a7
#
_cell.length_a   1.000
_cell.length_b   1.000
_cell.length_c   1.000
_cell.angle_alpha   90.00
_cell.angle_beta   90.00
_cell.angle_gamma   90.00
#
_symmetry.space_group_name_H-M   'P 1'
#
loop_
_entity.id
_entity.type
_entity.pdbx_description
1 polymer ?
#
loop_
_entity_poly.entity_id
_entity_poly.type
_entity_poly.pdbx_seq_one_letter_code
_entity_poly.pdbx_strand_id
1 'polypeptide(L)'
;GRLPEDKATEIARQLCAGLAAAHEEGVLHRDLKPANVMIDGRGRARITDFGLAGLSDEFRGNEIRSGTPAYMSPEQLAGSEVSTRSDIYSLGLLLYEVFTGKKAFTADTLDEIIRQRETSTPASISSLVRDVDPLVERVIGRCLEKDPDKRPASASQVAAALPGGDPLAAALAAGETPSPEMVAAAGEKTGLRPLVAAACLLAAFACMVGLAFLNRRVSLIEKIPFENSPEVLAGKARETIAQLGYPERPFDRAYGLSYDYDFLRYVSQDRAADHGRRVETERGGAVYFWYRESPTHLQLSRPPTGGNSWSAGDSDPPPTLPGMKGVRLDTLGRLREFYGRLPRVEADEPAEASALDWNKLFVLADIDPSRFKPAEAVWNPESAFDARAAWVGTAADAPDTPLRVEAAGYRGRLVFFKLTGPWTPSVQPVQSPPAVYAVVSFGLFFGAALLAWRNYRRGRGDRQGALRLALFLFVVNMLFWLLTARHVPTADEVGLLGAGMSAALFSSALIWALYIALEPYVRRRWPTSLITWSRVLAGKFKDPLVGRDLLVGVLFGLCLTLLDKLPHLIASRPAADVKLDILLGARFVVGDFLTSTGGAVVAPLAITFLLTMLRALLRRDWLAGAVAVLIIWLPATLGGSPSSAVVNLLFGGLIVLTFVRFGLLALAASSFIFFWLESLPLTTNFSAWYAGAALFAMLLVTALAGAAFYASLGGQRLLKRPLFED
;
A
#
# COMPACT_ATOMS: atom_id res chain seq x y z
N GLY A 1 -14.87 -23.17 -50.45
CA GLY A 1 -14.12 -21.92 -50.51
C GLY A 1 -13.82 -21.41 -49.11
N ARG A 2 -12.88 -20.49 -48.96
CA ARG A 2 -12.52 -19.87 -47.68
C ARG A 2 -13.72 -19.13 -47.07
N LEU A 3 -13.91 -19.29 -45.76
CA LEU A 3 -14.90 -18.52 -45.00
C LEU A 3 -14.33 -17.12 -44.59
N PRO A 4 -15.17 -16.09 -44.43
CA PRO A 4 -14.77 -14.86 -43.77
C PRO A 4 -14.22 -15.14 -42.39
N GLU A 5 -13.21 -14.36 -41.92
CA GLU A 5 -12.46 -14.64 -40.68
C GLU A 5 -13.37 -14.68 -39.44
N ASP A 6 -14.30 -13.73 -39.32
CA ASP A 6 -15.25 -13.71 -38.21
C ASP A 6 -16.09 -15.00 -38.16
N LYS A 7 -16.54 -15.47 -39.33
CA LYS A 7 -17.34 -16.69 -39.41
C LYS A 7 -16.50 -17.94 -39.16
N ALA A 8 -15.27 -17.98 -39.66
CA ALA A 8 -14.31 -19.05 -39.41
C ALA A 8 -14.00 -19.16 -37.90
N THR A 9 -13.79 -18.02 -37.24
CA THR A 9 -13.54 -17.96 -35.80
C THR A 9 -14.76 -18.40 -34.97
N GLU A 10 -15.97 -17.99 -35.37
CA GLU A 10 -17.22 -18.43 -34.73
C GLU A 10 -17.39 -19.96 -34.83
N ILE A 11 -17.22 -20.53 -36.03
CA ILE A 11 -17.28 -21.97 -36.25
C ILE A 11 -16.19 -22.70 -35.46
N ALA A 12 -14.95 -22.19 -35.49
CA ALA A 12 -13.84 -22.78 -34.73
C ALA A 12 -14.18 -22.93 -33.25
N ARG A 13 -14.76 -21.89 -32.64
CA ARG A 13 -15.19 -21.92 -31.24
C ARG A 13 -16.31 -22.92 -30.97
N GLN A 14 -17.28 -23.01 -31.86
CA GLN A 14 -18.38 -23.95 -31.72
C GLN A 14 -17.88 -25.40 -31.80
N LEU A 15 -16.93 -25.69 -32.72
CA LEU A 15 -16.28 -27.00 -32.83
C LEU A 15 -15.49 -27.34 -31.55
N CYS A 16 -14.71 -26.39 -31.06
CA CYS A 16 -14.00 -26.55 -29.79
C CYS A 16 -14.95 -26.86 -28.63
N ALA A 17 -16.07 -26.13 -28.53
CA ALA A 17 -17.06 -26.35 -27.47
C ALA A 17 -17.73 -27.74 -27.55
N GLY A 18 -18.09 -28.16 -28.75
CA GLY A 18 -18.68 -29.49 -28.97
C GLY A 18 -17.70 -30.61 -28.62
N LEU A 19 -16.43 -30.48 -29.04
CA LEU A 19 -15.40 -31.48 -28.76
C LEU A 19 -15.02 -31.49 -27.25
N ALA A 20 -14.97 -30.32 -26.59
CA ALA A 20 -14.71 -30.24 -25.17
C ALA A 20 -15.80 -30.96 -24.35
N ALA A 21 -17.07 -30.72 -24.67
CA ALA A 21 -18.18 -31.38 -24.00
C ALA A 21 -18.13 -32.93 -24.16
N ALA A 22 -17.73 -33.44 -25.30
CA ALA A 22 -17.54 -34.88 -25.49
C ALA A 22 -16.37 -35.42 -24.65
N HIS A 23 -15.26 -34.70 -24.61
CA HIS A 23 -14.09 -35.10 -23.83
C HIS A 23 -14.35 -35.05 -22.30
N GLU A 24 -15.18 -34.15 -21.80
CA GLU A 24 -15.60 -34.11 -20.40
C GLU A 24 -16.41 -35.37 -20.01
N GLU A 25 -17.17 -35.93 -20.93
CA GLU A 25 -17.90 -37.20 -20.76
C GLU A 25 -17.02 -38.43 -21.07
N GLY A 26 -15.72 -38.25 -21.30
CA GLY A 26 -14.78 -39.35 -21.59
C GLY A 26 -14.89 -39.91 -23.00
N VAL A 27 -15.60 -39.24 -23.92
CA VAL A 27 -15.81 -39.69 -25.32
C VAL A 27 -14.77 -39.04 -26.22
N LEU A 28 -13.97 -39.87 -26.92
CA LEU A 28 -13.06 -39.46 -27.98
C LEU A 28 -13.78 -39.55 -29.33
N HIS A 29 -13.54 -38.56 -30.21
CA HIS A 29 -14.14 -38.53 -31.54
C HIS A 29 -13.45 -39.49 -32.54
N ARG A 30 -12.12 -39.49 -32.56
CA ARG A 30 -11.20 -40.34 -33.34
C ARG A 30 -11.25 -40.15 -34.87
N ASP A 31 -12.34 -39.62 -35.44
CA ASP A 31 -12.53 -39.39 -36.90
C ASP A 31 -13.05 -37.96 -37.17
N LEU A 32 -12.43 -36.95 -36.57
CA LEU A 32 -12.83 -35.55 -36.77
C LEU A 32 -12.36 -35.03 -38.14
N LYS A 33 -13.33 -34.74 -39.03
CA LYS A 33 -13.12 -34.28 -40.40
C LYS A 33 -14.27 -33.37 -40.86
N PRO A 34 -14.14 -32.62 -41.98
CA PRO A 34 -15.22 -31.75 -42.48
C PRO A 34 -16.54 -32.49 -42.74
N ALA A 35 -16.49 -33.75 -43.19
CA ALA A 35 -17.71 -34.56 -43.43
C ALA A 35 -18.54 -34.81 -42.17
N ASN A 36 -17.90 -34.81 -40.99
CA ASN A 36 -18.54 -35.02 -39.69
C ASN A 36 -18.86 -33.67 -39.00
N VAL A 37 -18.82 -32.56 -39.74
CA VAL A 37 -19.23 -31.24 -39.26
C VAL A 37 -20.42 -30.75 -40.09
N MET A 38 -21.54 -30.56 -39.41
CA MET A 38 -22.77 -30.03 -40.01
C MET A 38 -23.02 -28.60 -39.59
N ILE A 39 -23.46 -27.76 -40.52
CA ILE A 39 -23.93 -26.41 -40.21
C ILE A 39 -25.45 -26.41 -40.24
N ASP A 40 -26.09 -26.11 -39.08
CA ASP A 40 -27.55 -26.08 -38.99
C ASP A 40 -28.15 -24.86 -39.73
N GLY A 41 -29.48 -24.88 -39.94
CA GLY A 41 -30.19 -23.77 -40.59
C GLY A 41 -30.08 -22.39 -39.89
N ARG A 42 -29.48 -22.34 -38.70
CA ARG A 42 -29.19 -21.12 -37.93
C ARG A 42 -27.69 -20.75 -38.03
N GLY A 43 -26.90 -21.44 -38.84
CA GLY A 43 -25.48 -21.20 -39.05
C GLY A 43 -24.58 -21.71 -37.92
N ARG A 44 -25.06 -22.62 -37.06
CA ARG A 44 -24.29 -23.22 -35.96
C ARG A 44 -23.62 -24.51 -36.40
N ALA A 45 -22.33 -24.66 -36.14
CA ALA A 45 -21.58 -25.89 -36.39
C ALA A 45 -21.88 -26.93 -35.33
N ARG A 46 -22.10 -28.18 -35.77
CA ARG A 46 -22.31 -29.33 -34.91
C ARG A 46 -21.40 -30.47 -35.38
N ILE A 47 -20.80 -31.15 -34.42
CA ILE A 47 -20.01 -32.36 -34.66
C ILE A 47 -20.95 -33.56 -34.60
N THR A 48 -20.83 -34.45 -35.55
CA THR A 48 -21.63 -35.69 -35.66
C THR A 48 -20.70 -36.91 -35.67
N ASP A 49 -21.25 -38.10 -35.57
CA ASP A 49 -20.57 -39.39 -35.72
C ASP A 49 -19.42 -39.61 -34.70
N PHE A 50 -19.70 -39.32 -33.42
CA PHE A 50 -18.80 -39.63 -32.31
C PHE A 50 -18.63 -41.15 -32.12
N GLY A 51 -17.38 -41.60 -32.05
CA GLY A 51 -17.01 -42.90 -31.51
C GLY A 51 -17.44 -44.13 -32.30
N LEU A 52 -18.01 -44.00 -33.52
CA LEU A 52 -18.41 -45.16 -34.35
C LEU A 52 -17.20 -45.91 -34.96
N ALA A 53 -15.99 -45.35 -34.92
CA ALA A 53 -14.75 -45.99 -35.32
C ALA A 53 -14.13 -46.78 -34.15
N GLY A 54 -14.90 -47.65 -33.53
CA GLY A 54 -14.38 -48.60 -32.55
C GLY A 54 -13.90 -49.87 -33.25
N LEU A 55 -12.68 -50.31 -32.90
CA LEU A 55 -12.00 -51.54 -33.20
C LEU A 55 -11.02 -51.52 -34.37
N SER A 56 -9.77 -51.52 -33.95
CA SER A 56 -8.52 -51.48 -34.71
C SER A 56 -8.23 -52.69 -35.63
N ASP A 57 -9.17 -53.57 -35.91
CA ASP A 57 -8.92 -54.80 -36.68
C ASP A 57 -9.31 -54.71 -38.13
N GLU A 58 -9.99 -53.68 -38.64
CA GLU A 58 -10.49 -53.60 -40.02
C GLU A 58 -9.63 -52.74 -40.97
N PHE A 59 -8.51 -52.13 -40.52
CA PHE A 59 -7.68 -51.32 -41.41
C PHE A 59 -6.59 -52.08 -42.17
N ARG A 60 -6.78 -53.37 -42.44
CA ARG A 60 -5.92 -54.13 -43.29
C ARG A 60 -6.62 -54.34 -44.66
N GLY A 61 -6.46 -53.37 -45.57
CA GLY A 61 -6.78 -53.55 -46.97
C GLY A 61 -7.76 -52.59 -47.62
N ASN A 62 -7.29 -51.82 -48.58
CA ASN A 62 -7.98 -51.12 -49.68
C ASN A 62 -8.97 -49.98 -49.44
N GLU A 63 -9.15 -49.41 -48.24
CA GLU A 63 -10.08 -48.27 -48.04
C GLU A 63 -9.45 -46.86 -48.02
N ILE A 64 -8.31 -46.67 -48.68
CA ILE A 64 -7.64 -45.38 -48.84
C ILE A 64 -8.44 -44.34 -49.66
N ARG A 65 -9.53 -44.81 -50.37
CA ARG A 65 -10.36 -43.93 -51.21
C ARG A 65 -11.39 -43.06 -50.49
N SER A 66 -11.59 -43.18 -49.19
CA SER A 66 -12.63 -42.42 -48.44
C SER A 66 -12.16 -41.16 -47.71
N GLY A 67 -10.89 -40.69 -47.87
CA GLY A 67 -10.45 -39.38 -47.35
C GLY A 67 -10.16 -39.31 -45.85
N THR A 68 -10.36 -40.34 -45.08
CA THR A 68 -10.20 -40.39 -43.60
C THR A 68 -8.76 -40.21 -43.14
N PRO A 69 -7.71 -40.78 -43.75
CA PRO A 69 -6.32 -40.66 -43.30
C PRO A 69 -5.78 -39.21 -43.32
N ALA A 70 -6.36 -38.33 -44.14
CA ALA A 70 -5.94 -36.94 -44.28
C ALA A 70 -6.10 -36.10 -42.98
N TYR A 71 -6.94 -36.52 -42.03
CA TYR A 71 -7.20 -35.81 -40.75
C TYR A 71 -6.70 -36.58 -39.52
N MET A 72 -6.09 -37.75 -39.68
CA MET A 72 -5.54 -38.54 -38.58
C MET A 72 -4.30 -37.90 -37.97
N SER A 73 -4.15 -38.06 -36.68
CA SER A 73 -2.92 -37.65 -35.97
C SER A 73 -1.77 -38.63 -36.25
N PRO A 74 -0.49 -38.20 -36.03
CA PRO A 74 0.66 -39.08 -36.23
C PRO A 74 0.56 -40.39 -35.43
N GLU A 75 0.14 -40.33 -34.18
CA GLU A 75 -0.05 -41.51 -33.32
C GLU A 75 -1.16 -42.45 -33.80
N GLN A 76 -2.24 -41.91 -34.38
CA GLN A 76 -3.28 -42.74 -35.03
C GLN A 76 -2.75 -43.48 -36.26
N LEU A 77 -1.97 -42.78 -37.11
CA LEU A 77 -1.34 -43.39 -38.30
C LEU A 77 -0.30 -44.44 -37.91
N ALA A 78 0.37 -44.28 -36.78
CA ALA A 78 1.34 -45.22 -36.24
C ALA A 78 0.68 -46.38 -35.44
N GLY A 79 -0.65 -46.39 -35.27
CA GLY A 79 -1.35 -47.41 -34.48
C GLY A 79 -1.05 -47.35 -32.98
N SER A 80 -0.62 -46.17 -32.48
CA SER A 80 -0.32 -45.91 -31.07
C SER A 80 -1.58 -45.55 -30.28
N GLU A 81 -1.46 -45.40 -28.95
CA GLU A 81 -2.59 -45.04 -28.08
C GLU A 81 -3.17 -43.67 -28.44
N VAL A 82 -4.47 -43.63 -28.62
CA VAL A 82 -5.24 -42.41 -29.00
C VAL A 82 -5.78 -41.75 -27.75
N SER A 83 -5.60 -40.43 -27.65
CA SER A 83 -6.03 -39.61 -26.53
C SER A 83 -6.82 -38.38 -26.99
N THR A 84 -7.30 -37.57 -26.04
CA THR A 84 -7.90 -36.25 -26.35
C THR A 84 -6.97 -35.36 -27.17
N ARG A 85 -5.66 -35.55 -27.07
CA ARG A 85 -4.65 -34.79 -27.84
C ARG A 85 -4.57 -35.23 -29.29
N SER A 86 -5.01 -36.44 -29.61
CA SER A 86 -5.18 -36.91 -30.99
C SER A 86 -6.34 -36.21 -31.68
N ASP A 87 -7.47 -36.06 -30.99
CA ASP A 87 -8.63 -35.29 -31.50
C ASP A 87 -8.27 -33.81 -31.67
N ILE A 88 -7.42 -33.23 -30.77
CA ILE A 88 -6.92 -31.85 -30.90
C ILE A 88 -6.05 -31.67 -32.14
N TYR A 89 -5.25 -32.68 -32.51
CA TYR A 89 -4.49 -32.62 -33.76
C TYR A 89 -5.44 -32.62 -34.99
N SER A 90 -6.43 -33.51 -35.01
CA SER A 90 -7.46 -33.55 -36.06
C SER A 90 -8.26 -32.23 -36.13
N LEU A 91 -8.58 -31.63 -34.96
CA LEU A 91 -9.17 -30.32 -34.88
C LEU A 91 -8.25 -29.25 -35.51
N GLY A 92 -6.94 -29.29 -35.23
CA GLY A 92 -5.95 -28.40 -35.83
C GLY A 92 -5.94 -28.43 -37.34
N LEU A 93 -6.02 -29.64 -37.94
CA LEU A 93 -6.12 -29.83 -39.39
C LEU A 93 -7.42 -29.28 -39.97
N LEU A 94 -8.52 -29.51 -39.28
CA LEU A 94 -9.85 -29.02 -39.66
C LEU A 94 -9.87 -27.48 -39.60
N LEU A 95 -9.34 -26.88 -38.53
CA LEU A 95 -9.25 -25.42 -38.40
C LEU A 95 -8.34 -24.81 -39.46
N TYR A 96 -7.19 -25.43 -39.77
CA TYR A 96 -6.33 -24.97 -40.86
C TYR A 96 -7.11 -24.87 -42.18
N GLU A 97 -7.91 -25.90 -42.53
CA GLU A 97 -8.74 -25.86 -43.71
C GLU A 97 -9.87 -24.83 -43.64
N VAL A 98 -10.51 -24.64 -42.49
CA VAL A 98 -11.56 -23.64 -42.28
C VAL A 98 -11.03 -22.21 -42.52
N PHE A 99 -9.81 -21.89 -42.05
CA PHE A 99 -9.23 -20.57 -42.20
C PHE A 99 -8.55 -20.33 -43.56
N THR A 100 -7.95 -21.35 -44.15
CA THR A 100 -7.22 -21.21 -45.43
C THR A 100 -7.98 -21.61 -46.66
N GLY A 101 -9.01 -22.47 -46.54
CA GLY A 101 -9.71 -23.13 -47.63
C GLY A 101 -8.88 -24.23 -48.30
N LYS A 102 -7.73 -24.59 -47.73
CA LYS A 102 -6.80 -25.61 -48.25
C LYS A 102 -6.46 -26.61 -47.15
N LYS A 103 -6.21 -27.86 -47.51
CA LYS A 103 -5.73 -28.88 -46.60
C LYS A 103 -4.30 -28.55 -46.15
N ALA A 104 -3.98 -28.84 -44.89
CA ALA A 104 -2.65 -28.63 -44.32
C ALA A 104 -1.57 -29.52 -44.99
N PHE A 105 -1.97 -30.70 -45.42
CA PHE A 105 -1.13 -31.66 -46.14
C PHE A 105 -1.91 -32.26 -47.30
N THR A 106 -1.26 -32.44 -48.42
CA THR A 106 -1.83 -33.07 -49.64
C THR A 106 -0.91 -34.19 -50.09
N ALA A 107 -1.42 -35.41 -50.13
CA ALA A 107 -0.69 -36.57 -50.59
C ALA A 107 -1.69 -37.58 -51.19
N ASP A 108 -1.24 -38.36 -52.16
CA ASP A 108 -2.06 -39.32 -52.86
C ASP A 108 -1.97 -40.75 -52.28
N THR A 109 -0.97 -41.00 -51.44
CA THR A 109 -0.75 -42.31 -50.81
C THR A 109 -0.63 -42.23 -49.29
N LEU A 110 -0.95 -43.33 -48.59
CA LEU A 110 -0.85 -43.38 -47.13
C LEU A 110 0.61 -43.17 -46.65
N ASP A 111 1.57 -43.82 -47.33
CA ASP A 111 2.98 -43.72 -46.98
C ASP A 111 3.49 -42.28 -47.11
N GLU A 112 2.99 -41.53 -48.06
CA GLU A 112 3.35 -40.13 -48.24
C GLU A 112 2.69 -39.25 -47.18
N ILE A 113 1.45 -39.54 -46.75
CA ILE A 113 0.80 -38.87 -45.61
C ILE A 113 1.63 -39.09 -44.34
N ILE A 114 2.02 -40.33 -44.07
CA ILE A 114 2.85 -40.67 -42.89
C ILE A 114 4.17 -39.90 -42.96
N ARG A 115 4.87 -39.95 -44.06
CA ARG A 115 6.14 -39.25 -44.26
C ARG A 115 5.99 -37.74 -44.08
N GLN A 116 4.96 -37.11 -44.64
CA GLN A 116 4.71 -35.69 -44.50
C GLN A 116 4.43 -35.30 -43.04
N ARG A 117 3.67 -36.10 -42.25
CA ARG A 117 3.42 -35.87 -40.83
C ARG A 117 4.69 -35.93 -39.99
N GLU A 118 5.62 -36.81 -40.36
CA GLU A 118 6.87 -36.96 -39.60
C GLU A 118 7.93 -35.95 -40.00
N THR A 119 8.02 -35.55 -41.27
CA THR A 119 9.14 -34.74 -41.76
C THR A 119 8.83 -33.29 -42.06
N SER A 120 7.54 -32.95 -42.33
CA SER A 120 7.14 -31.62 -42.79
C SER A 120 6.33 -30.86 -41.77
N THR A 121 6.28 -29.54 -41.91
CA THR A 121 5.34 -28.64 -41.22
C THR A 121 4.40 -28.03 -42.28
N PRO A 122 3.11 -27.79 -41.97
CA PRO A 122 2.21 -27.11 -42.89
C PRO A 122 2.73 -25.72 -43.27
N ALA A 123 2.31 -25.27 -44.47
CA ALA A 123 2.61 -23.91 -44.87
C ALA A 123 2.03 -22.89 -43.85
N SER A 124 2.76 -21.78 -43.60
CA SER A 124 2.29 -20.72 -42.73
C SER A 124 0.94 -20.19 -43.23
N ILE A 125 -0.03 -20.07 -42.32
CA ILE A 125 -1.38 -19.55 -42.65
C ILE A 125 -1.26 -18.12 -43.18
N SER A 126 -0.37 -17.30 -42.60
CA SER A 126 -0.10 -15.93 -43.04
C SER A 126 0.49 -15.84 -44.44
N SER A 127 1.15 -16.92 -44.95
CA SER A 127 1.63 -16.97 -46.32
C SER A 127 0.51 -17.24 -47.33
N LEU A 128 -0.58 -17.86 -46.92
CA LEU A 128 -1.72 -18.17 -47.75
C LEU A 128 -2.85 -17.16 -47.68
N VAL A 129 -2.93 -16.46 -46.55
CA VAL A 129 -4.03 -15.53 -46.21
C VAL A 129 -3.45 -14.27 -45.57
N ARG A 130 -3.54 -13.12 -46.28
CA ARG A 130 -2.87 -11.88 -45.86
C ARG A 130 -3.39 -11.25 -44.59
N ASP A 131 -4.66 -11.46 -44.22
CA ASP A 131 -5.34 -10.73 -43.13
C ASP A 131 -5.81 -11.66 -42.02
N VAL A 132 -5.07 -12.72 -41.68
CA VAL A 132 -5.38 -13.62 -40.56
C VAL A 132 -4.73 -13.13 -39.28
N ASP A 133 -5.52 -13.08 -38.18
CA ASP A 133 -4.98 -12.78 -36.83
C ASP A 133 -3.84 -13.74 -36.50
N PRO A 134 -2.65 -13.23 -36.14
CA PRO A 134 -1.50 -14.06 -35.75
C PRO A 134 -1.79 -15.06 -34.63
N LEU A 135 -2.82 -14.83 -33.80
CA LEU A 135 -3.28 -15.79 -32.79
C LEU A 135 -3.82 -17.08 -33.42
N VAL A 136 -4.56 -16.98 -34.51
CA VAL A 136 -5.10 -18.15 -35.22
C VAL A 136 -3.97 -19.08 -35.68
N GLU A 137 -2.95 -18.49 -36.32
CA GLU A 137 -1.80 -19.27 -36.81
C GLU A 137 -1.06 -19.96 -35.66
N ARG A 138 -0.82 -19.22 -34.55
CA ARG A 138 -0.15 -19.76 -33.38
C ARG A 138 -0.92 -20.91 -32.73
N VAL A 139 -2.23 -20.78 -32.59
CA VAL A 139 -3.08 -21.80 -31.99
C VAL A 139 -3.13 -23.05 -32.85
N ILE A 140 -3.35 -22.90 -34.16
CA ILE A 140 -3.40 -24.02 -35.10
C ILE A 140 -2.04 -24.71 -35.16
N GLY A 141 -0.94 -23.94 -35.21
CA GLY A 141 0.42 -24.50 -35.17
C GLY A 141 0.65 -25.35 -33.90
N ARG A 142 0.19 -24.92 -32.74
CA ARG A 142 0.28 -25.71 -31.50
C ARG A 142 -0.58 -26.96 -31.52
N CYS A 143 -1.77 -26.93 -32.14
CA CYS A 143 -2.56 -28.13 -32.31
C CYS A 143 -1.84 -29.16 -33.20
N LEU A 144 -1.06 -28.72 -34.19
CA LEU A 144 -0.34 -29.54 -35.16
C LEU A 144 1.07 -29.95 -34.72
N GLU A 145 1.42 -29.76 -33.46
CA GLU A 145 2.68 -30.27 -32.88
C GLU A 145 2.74 -31.80 -33.01
N LYS A 146 3.91 -32.31 -33.42
CA LYS A 146 4.13 -33.76 -33.61
C LYS A 146 4.05 -34.50 -32.28
N ASP A 147 4.66 -33.95 -31.26
CA ASP A 147 4.64 -34.42 -29.86
C ASP A 147 3.26 -34.11 -29.23
N PRO A 148 2.47 -35.11 -28.85
CA PRO A 148 1.17 -34.90 -28.22
C PRO A 148 1.26 -34.05 -26.95
N ASP A 149 2.36 -34.12 -26.20
CA ASP A 149 2.53 -33.38 -24.95
C ASP A 149 2.75 -31.88 -25.17
N LYS A 150 3.13 -31.45 -26.34
CA LYS A 150 3.26 -30.06 -26.74
C LYS A 150 1.98 -29.42 -27.25
N ARG A 151 0.97 -30.23 -27.57
CA ARG A 151 -0.37 -29.77 -28.01
C ARG A 151 -1.16 -29.20 -26.83
N PRO A 152 -2.19 -28.36 -27.09
CA PRO A 152 -3.15 -27.98 -26.06
C PRO A 152 -3.73 -29.20 -25.35
N ALA A 153 -3.89 -29.15 -24.03
CA ALA A 153 -4.37 -30.29 -23.25
C ALA A 153 -5.89 -30.52 -23.39
N SER A 154 -6.65 -29.53 -23.88
CA SER A 154 -8.10 -29.63 -24.09
C SER A 154 -8.58 -28.74 -25.24
N ALA A 155 -9.72 -29.10 -25.84
CA ALA A 155 -10.39 -28.27 -26.85
C ALA A 155 -10.84 -26.91 -26.29
N SER A 156 -11.15 -26.82 -24.99
CA SER A 156 -11.45 -25.57 -24.30
C SER A 156 -10.25 -24.62 -24.31
N GLN A 157 -9.01 -25.14 -24.22
CA GLN A 157 -7.80 -24.29 -24.35
C GLN A 157 -7.64 -23.76 -25.77
N VAL A 158 -7.97 -24.56 -26.78
CA VAL A 158 -7.97 -24.11 -28.18
C VAL A 158 -8.98 -22.98 -28.38
N ALA A 159 -10.21 -23.14 -27.89
CA ALA A 159 -11.26 -22.11 -27.96
C ALA A 159 -10.84 -20.78 -27.28
N ALA A 160 -10.23 -20.87 -26.11
CA ALA A 160 -9.80 -19.72 -25.35
C ALA A 160 -8.63 -18.96 -26.00
N ALA A 161 -7.80 -19.64 -26.78
CA ALA A 161 -6.66 -19.05 -27.47
C ALA A 161 -7.00 -18.44 -28.84
N LEU A 162 -8.19 -18.72 -29.40
CA LEU A 162 -8.68 -18.11 -30.65
C LEU A 162 -9.08 -16.62 -30.45
N PRO A 163 -9.05 -15.78 -31.52
CA PRO A 163 -9.45 -14.39 -31.46
C PRO A 163 -10.80 -14.20 -30.77
N GLY A 164 -10.86 -13.26 -29.78
CA GLY A 164 -12.04 -13.02 -28.93
C GLY A 164 -12.28 -14.11 -27.87
N GLY A 165 -11.38 -15.09 -27.68
CA GLY A 165 -11.26 -15.93 -26.49
C GLY A 165 -10.65 -15.16 -25.32
N ASP A 166 -10.51 -15.81 -24.15
CA ASP A 166 -9.74 -15.29 -23.03
C ASP A 166 -8.32 -15.90 -23.01
N PRO A 167 -7.29 -15.16 -23.53
CA PRO A 167 -5.93 -15.67 -23.58
C PRO A 167 -5.35 -15.95 -22.17
N LEU A 168 -5.86 -15.23 -21.15
CA LEU A 168 -5.46 -15.44 -19.78
C LEU A 168 -5.95 -16.81 -19.27
N ALA A 169 -7.22 -17.12 -19.49
CA ALA A 169 -7.80 -18.41 -19.11
C ALA A 169 -7.09 -19.57 -19.83
N ALA A 170 -6.74 -19.40 -21.12
CA ALA A 170 -6.00 -20.39 -21.89
C ALA A 170 -4.59 -20.66 -21.30
N ALA A 171 -3.84 -19.62 -21.00
CA ALA A 171 -2.49 -19.75 -20.42
C ALA A 171 -2.54 -20.44 -19.04
N LEU A 172 -3.51 -20.08 -18.21
CA LEU A 172 -3.69 -20.69 -16.89
C LEU A 172 -4.06 -22.17 -16.98
N ALA A 173 -4.98 -22.53 -17.89
CA ALA A 173 -5.37 -23.92 -18.12
C ALA A 173 -4.19 -24.75 -18.66
N ALA A 174 -3.30 -24.14 -19.46
CA ALA A 174 -2.05 -24.75 -19.90
C ALA A 174 -0.99 -24.89 -18.80
N GLY A 175 -1.24 -24.36 -17.58
CA GLY A 175 -0.25 -24.33 -16.50
C GLY A 175 0.91 -23.36 -16.76
N GLU A 176 0.80 -22.52 -17.78
CA GLU A 176 1.79 -21.50 -18.12
C GLU A 176 1.67 -20.28 -17.18
N THR A 177 2.74 -19.53 -17.01
CA THR A 177 2.68 -18.22 -16.34
C THR A 177 2.31 -17.18 -17.39
N PRO A 178 1.12 -16.52 -17.33
CA PRO A 178 0.71 -15.53 -18.32
C PRO A 178 1.72 -14.40 -18.43
N SER A 179 1.83 -13.71 -19.58
CA SER A 179 2.67 -12.51 -19.68
C SER A 179 2.00 -11.30 -18.98
N PRO A 180 2.77 -10.28 -18.57
CA PRO A 180 2.18 -9.06 -18.00
C PRO A 180 1.19 -8.39 -18.97
N GLU A 181 1.48 -8.40 -20.28
CA GLU A 181 0.64 -7.84 -21.33
C GLU A 181 -0.68 -8.63 -21.45
N MET A 182 -0.63 -9.98 -21.35
CA MET A 182 -1.83 -10.81 -21.35
C MET A 182 -2.73 -10.51 -20.16
N VAL A 183 -2.15 -10.36 -18.97
CA VAL A 183 -2.89 -9.98 -17.75
C VAL A 183 -3.49 -8.58 -17.91
N ALA A 184 -2.74 -7.61 -18.41
CA ALA A 184 -3.23 -6.24 -18.63
C ALA A 184 -4.35 -6.18 -19.70
N ALA A 185 -4.32 -7.08 -20.70
CA ALA A 185 -5.34 -7.17 -21.75
C ALA A 185 -6.61 -7.93 -21.32
N ALA A 186 -6.48 -8.80 -20.31
CA ALA A 186 -7.57 -9.65 -19.83
C ALA A 186 -8.64 -8.86 -19.05
N GLY A 187 -9.79 -9.48 -18.87
CA GLY A 187 -10.93 -8.96 -18.11
C GLY A 187 -11.93 -8.17 -18.95
N GLU A 188 -13.13 -8.06 -18.42
CA GLU A 188 -14.22 -7.32 -19.07
C GLU A 188 -13.86 -5.86 -19.27
N LYS A 189 -14.31 -5.27 -20.37
CA LYS A 189 -14.14 -3.83 -20.67
C LYS A 189 -15.24 -2.97 -20.03
N THR A 190 -16.22 -3.60 -19.38
CA THR A 190 -17.37 -2.94 -18.79
C THR A 190 -17.06 -2.48 -17.36
N GLY A 191 -17.35 -1.22 -17.08
CA GLY A 191 -17.23 -0.63 -15.75
C GLY A 191 -18.35 -1.05 -14.78
N LEU A 192 -18.48 -0.35 -13.66
CA LEU A 192 -19.59 -0.54 -12.73
C LEU A 192 -20.92 -0.10 -13.37
N ARG A 193 -21.99 -0.78 -12.98
CA ARG A 193 -23.34 -0.26 -13.27
C ARG A 193 -23.49 1.13 -12.64
N PRO A 194 -24.05 2.13 -13.36
CA PRO A 194 -24.08 3.50 -12.86
C PRO A 194 -24.67 3.69 -11.46
N LEU A 195 -25.74 2.95 -11.13
CA LEU A 195 -26.34 2.97 -9.80
C LEU A 195 -25.42 2.45 -8.70
N VAL A 196 -24.64 1.39 -8.99
CA VAL A 196 -23.68 0.83 -8.02
C VAL A 196 -22.51 1.80 -7.81
N ALA A 197 -22.01 2.40 -8.89
CA ALA A 197 -20.95 3.41 -8.81
C ALA A 197 -21.42 4.63 -7.99
N ALA A 198 -22.66 5.11 -8.22
CA ALA A 198 -23.24 6.21 -7.46
C ALA A 198 -23.42 5.84 -5.97
N ALA A 199 -23.88 4.62 -5.68
CA ALA A 199 -24.00 4.13 -4.30
C ALA A 199 -22.63 4.07 -3.59
N CYS A 200 -21.58 3.60 -4.26
CA CYS A 200 -20.22 3.60 -3.71
C CYS A 200 -19.71 5.04 -3.43
N LEU A 201 -19.95 5.97 -4.35
CA LEU A 201 -19.57 7.37 -4.16
C LEU A 201 -20.31 8.02 -2.99
N LEU A 202 -21.62 7.81 -2.89
CA LEU A 202 -22.44 8.31 -1.78
C LEU A 202 -22.01 7.69 -0.45
N ALA A 203 -21.73 6.38 -0.43
CA ALA A 203 -21.22 5.70 0.76
C ALA A 203 -19.84 6.25 1.17
N ALA A 204 -18.93 6.50 0.22
CA ALA A 204 -17.64 7.12 0.51
C ALA A 204 -17.81 8.53 1.09
N PHE A 205 -18.70 9.34 0.54
CA PHE A 205 -19.01 10.66 1.09
C PHE A 205 -19.62 10.57 2.50
N ALA A 206 -20.55 9.65 2.75
CA ALA A 206 -21.15 9.43 4.07
C ALA A 206 -20.08 8.97 5.09
N CYS A 207 -19.18 8.05 4.70
CA CYS A 207 -18.05 7.64 5.55
C CYS A 207 -17.12 8.80 5.87
N MET A 208 -16.80 9.67 4.91
CA MET A 208 -15.95 10.84 5.12
C MET A 208 -16.59 11.85 6.11
N VAL A 209 -17.89 12.12 5.94
CA VAL A 209 -18.64 12.98 6.89
C VAL A 209 -18.67 12.32 8.26
N GLY A 210 -18.99 11.03 8.33
CA GLY A 210 -19.00 10.25 9.58
C GLY A 210 -17.64 10.29 10.28
N LEU A 211 -16.54 10.18 9.52
CA LEU A 211 -15.18 10.26 10.02
C LEU A 211 -14.88 11.63 10.65
N ALA A 212 -15.27 12.73 9.99
CA ALA A 212 -15.06 14.07 10.51
C ALA A 212 -15.81 14.29 11.85
N PHE A 213 -17.05 13.79 11.98
CA PHE A 213 -17.79 13.84 13.24
C PHE A 213 -17.22 12.91 14.32
N LEU A 214 -16.78 11.72 13.94
CA LEU A 214 -16.17 10.76 14.85
C LEU A 214 -14.84 11.29 15.39
N ASN A 215 -14.00 11.87 14.52
CA ASN A 215 -12.70 12.42 14.88
C ASN A 215 -12.82 13.49 15.98
N ARG A 216 -13.84 14.33 15.93
CA ARG A 216 -14.13 15.31 16.99
C ARG A 216 -14.27 14.69 18.39
N ARG A 217 -14.78 13.43 18.45
CA ARG A 217 -14.98 12.72 19.74
C ARG A 217 -13.74 11.94 20.18
N VAL A 218 -12.89 11.57 19.25
CA VAL A 218 -11.79 10.62 19.47
C VAL A 218 -10.44 11.28 19.44
N SER A 219 -10.21 12.26 18.54
CA SER A 219 -8.89 12.86 18.36
C SER A 219 -8.44 13.66 19.59
N LEU A 220 -7.19 13.44 20.00
CA LEU A 220 -6.57 14.17 21.08
C LEU A 220 -6.49 15.68 20.79
N ILE A 221 -6.17 16.04 19.56
CA ILE A 221 -6.01 17.44 19.11
C ILE A 221 -7.33 18.23 19.27
N GLU A 222 -8.48 17.59 19.10
CA GLU A 222 -9.80 18.22 19.27
C GLU A 222 -10.22 18.39 20.76
N LYS A 223 -9.54 17.68 21.67
CA LYS A 223 -9.85 17.67 23.10
C LYS A 223 -8.98 18.57 23.94
N ILE A 224 -7.79 18.92 23.45
CA ILE A 224 -6.87 19.81 24.16
C ILE A 224 -7.11 21.27 23.74
N PRO A 225 -6.85 22.25 24.64
CA PRO A 225 -6.86 23.65 24.25
C PRO A 225 -5.68 23.94 23.32
N PHE A 226 -5.93 24.10 22.03
CA PHE A 226 -4.90 24.27 21.01
C PHE A 226 -5.17 25.52 20.15
N GLU A 227 -5.23 26.67 20.84
CA GLU A 227 -5.57 27.96 20.23
C GLU A 227 -4.40 28.63 19.53
N ASN A 228 -3.18 28.39 20.01
CA ASN A 228 -1.98 29.03 19.47
C ASN A 228 -1.37 28.22 18.33
N SER A 229 -1.10 28.88 17.20
CA SER A 229 -0.32 28.26 16.12
C SER A 229 1.14 28.08 16.52
N PRO A 230 1.90 27.18 15.84
CA PRO A 230 3.32 26.99 16.12
C PRO A 230 4.16 28.26 16.03
N GLU A 231 3.80 29.19 15.14
CA GLU A 231 4.49 30.48 14.99
C GLU A 231 4.28 31.37 16.21
N VAL A 232 3.06 31.41 16.75
CA VAL A 232 2.73 32.16 17.98
C VAL A 232 3.48 31.54 19.16
N LEU A 233 3.49 30.21 19.28
CA LEU A 233 4.23 29.52 20.33
C LEU A 233 5.75 29.75 20.22
N ALA A 234 6.30 29.80 18.99
CA ALA A 234 7.70 30.13 18.78
C ALA A 234 8.05 31.58 19.23
N GLY A 235 7.13 32.51 19.00
CA GLY A 235 7.25 33.87 19.53
C GLY A 235 7.29 33.90 21.07
N LYS A 236 6.32 33.24 21.71
CA LYS A 236 6.26 33.10 23.18
C LYS A 236 7.51 32.41 23.76
N ALA A 237 7.97 31.33 23.10
CA ALA A 237 9.19 30.63 23.51
C ALA A 237 10.42 31.51 23.46
N ARG A 238 10.57 32.32 22.43
CA ARG A 238 11.67 33.28 22.31
C ARG A 238 11.60 34.34 23.37
N GLU A 239 10.41 34.89 23.66
CA GLU A 239 10.18 35.84 24.72
C GLU A 239 10.50 35.24 26.09
N THR A 240 10.07 34.04 26.38
CA THR A 240 10.39 33.28 27.60
C THR A 240 11.90 33.15 27.78
N ILE A 241 12.64 32.72 26.73
CA ILE A 241 14.11 32.63 26.80
C ILE A 241 14.76 33.98 27.11
N ALA A 242 14.28 35.05 26.49
CA ALA A 242 14.80 36.41 26.76
C ALA A 242 14.53 36.84 28.21
N GLN A 243 13.31 36.56 28.72
CA GLN A 243 12.95 36.85 30.12
C GLN A 243 13.77 36.01 31.11
N LEU A 244 14.23 34.82 30.76
CA LEU A 244 15.08 33.97 31.59
C LEU A 244 16.57 34.38 31.59
N GLY A 245 16.91 35.50 30.96
CA GLY A 245 18.27 36.07 30.99
C GLY A 245 19.09 35.83 29.73
N TYR A 246 18.44 35.47 28.62
CA TYR A 246 19.11 35.18 27.33
C TYR A 246 18.49 36.00 26.19
N PRO A 247 18.68 37.34 26.16
CA PRO A 247 18.06 38.21 25.14
C PRO A 247 18.73 38.15 23.77
N GLU A 248 19.91 37.53 23.67
CA GLU A 248 20.70 37.48 22.43
C GLU A 248 19.97 36.72 21.33
N ARG A 249 20.12 37.19 20.07
CA ARG A 249 19.57 36.49 18.93
C ARG A 249 20.33 35.18 18.67
N PRO A 250 19.61 34.04 18.49
CA PRO A 250 20.28 32.78 18.18
C PRO A 250 20.87 32.82 16.79
N PHE A 251 21.97 32.08 16.58
CA PHE A 251 22.47 31.80 15.22
C PHE A 251 21.50 30.91 14.43
N ASP A 252 20.99 29.87 15.07
CA ASP A 252 20.00 28.97 14.48
C ASP A 252 18.92 28.58 15.51
N ARG A 253 17.74 28.24 15.02
CA ARG A 253 16.59 27.85 15.83
C ARG A 253 15.77 26.75 15.18
N ALA A 254 15.20 25.85 15.99
CA ALA A 254 14.23 24.85 15.55
C ALA A 254 13.09 24.75 16.55
N TYR A 255 11.92 24.36 16.08
CA TYR A 255 10.75 24.15 16.91
C TYR A 255 9.83 23.10 16.32
N GLY A 256 8.99 22.54 17.16
CA GLY A 256 8.00 21.55 16.77
C GLY A 256 7.05 21.20 17.91
N LEU A 257 6.21 20.22 17.65
CA LEU A 257 5.23 19.69 18.59
C LEU A 257 5.56 18.22 18.86
N SER A 258 5.31 17.78 20.09
CA SER A 258 5.51 16.38 20.49
C SER A 258 4.44 15.93 21.46
N TYR A 259 4.10 14.63 21.42
CA TYR A 259 3.25 14.01 22.43
C TYR A 259 4.03 13.70 23.71
N ASP A 260 3.41 13.94 24.85
CA ASP A 260 3.90 13.45 26.14
C ASP A 260 3.33 12.03 26.38
N TYR A 261 4.02 11.03 25.84
CA TYR A 261 3.58 9.64 25.96
C TYR A 261 3.57 9.11 27.39
N ASP A 262 4.41 9.66 28.27
CA ASP A 262 4.44 9.26 29.68
C ASP A 262 3.22 9.79 30.42
N PHE A 263 2.81 11.02 30.15
CA PHE A 263 1.55 11.58 30.62
C PHE A 263 0.33 10.80 30.06
N LEU A 264 0.31 10.53 28.76
CA LEU A 264 -0.78 9.77 28.14
C LEU A 264 -0.90 8.37 28.74
N ARG A 265 0.23 7.71 29.01
CA ARG A 265 0.28 6.41 29.67
C ARG A 265 -0.25 6.48 31.10
N TYR A 266 0.17 7.48 31.87
CA TYR A 266 -0.29 7.71 33.23
C TYR A 266 -1.82 7.88 33.28
N VAL A 267 -2.38 8.76 32.46
CA VAL A 267 -3.84 8.95 32.37
C VAL A 267 -4.54 7.66 31.94
N SER A 268 -3.96 6.88 31.03
CA SER A 268 -4.57 5.64 30.52
C SER A 268 -4.60 4.50 31.55
N GLN A 269 -3.74 4.51 32.56
CA GLN A 269 -3.67 3.49 33.63
C GLN A 269 -4.69 3.73 34.73
N ASP A 270 -5.16 4.95 34.88
CA ASP A 270 -6.22 5.26 35.84
C ASP A 270 -7.55 4.67 35.39
N ARG A 271 -8.20 3.90 36.26
CA ARG A 271 -9.50 3.24 35.99
C ARG A 271 -10.68 4.20 36.16
N ALA A 272 -10.47 5.43 36.58
CA ALA A 272 -11.52 6.44 36.68
C ALA A 272 -12.11 6.75 35.29
N ALA A 273 -13.42 6.82 35.16
CA ALA A 273 -14.15 6.91 33.90
C ALA A 273 -13.94 8.24 33.12
N ASP A 274 -13.07 9.13 33.58
CA ASP A 274 -12.96 10.51 33.07
C ASP A 274 -11.60 10.84 32.40
N HIS A 275 -11.07 9.89 31.62
CA HIS A 275 -9.80 10.10 30.89
C HIS A 275 -9.83 11.34 29.97
N GLY A 276 -10.98 11.61 29.35
CA GLY A 276 -11.15 12.76 28.44
C GLY A 276 -10.96 14.08 29.17
N ARG A 277 -11.60 14.25 30.31
CA ARG A 277 -11.56 15.48 31.11
C ARG A 277 -10.18 15.74 31.71
N ARG A 278 -9.47 14.69 32.15
CA ARG A 278 -8.10 14.83 32.67
C ARG A 278 -7.11 15.29 31.61
N VAL A 279 -7.26 14.82 30.38
CA VAL A 279 -6.45 15.28 29.25
C VAL A 279 -6.73 16.74 28.89
N GLU A 280 -7.99 17.18 29.05
CA GLU A 280 -8.40 18.56 28.78
C GLU A 280 -7.95 19.54 29.85
N THR A 281 -7.92 19.13 31.11
CA THR A 281 -7.77 20.03 32.28
C THR A 281 -6.44 19.93 33.00
N GLU A 282 -5.76 18.77 32.95
CA GLU A 282 -4.51 18.62 33.72
C GLU A 282 -3.31 19.30 33.03
N ARG A 283 -2.54 20.05 33.82
CA ARG A 283 -1.35 20.79 33.39
C ARG A 283 -0.22 19.94 32.83
N GLY A 284 -0.30 18.62 32.94
CA GLY A 284 0.64 17.71 32.30
C GLY A 284 0.74 17.90 30.78
N GLY A 285 -0.40 18.23 30.16
CA GLY A 285 -0.52 18.52 28.74
C GLY A 285 -0.09 17.34 27.88
N ALA A 286 -1.04 16.74 27.18
CA ALA A 286 -0.75 15.60 26.32
C ALA A 286 0.13 15.94 25.10
N VAL A 287 0.18 17.22 24.75
CA VAL A 287 1.01 17.77 23.67
C VAL A 287 1.81 18.94 24.23
N TYR A 288 3.09 19.00 23.88
CA TYR A 288 3.94 20.13 24.19
C TYR A 288 4.60 20.67 22.94
N PHE A 289 4.86 21.98 22.95
CA PHE A 289 5.64 22.69 21.96
C PHE A 289 7.08 22.78 22.45
N TRP A 290 8.05 22.38 21.65
CA TRP A 290 9.48 22.55 21.94
C TRP A 290 10.09 23.60 21.01
N TYR A 291 10.99 24.39 21.55
CA TYR A 291 11.75 25.40 20.83
C TYR A 291 13.19 25.36 21.29
N ARG A 292 14.12 25.37 20.35
CA ARG A 292 15.55 25.25 20.61
C ARG A 292 16.32 26.32 19.87
N GLU A 293 17.37 26.85 20.53
CA GLU A 293 18.33 27.76 19.97
C GLU A 293 19.74 27.16 20.02
N SER A 294 20.54 27.44 19.00
CA SER A 294 21.89 26.93 18.88
C SER A 294 22.85 27.98 18.36
N PRO A 295 24.13 27.97 18.82
CA PRO A 295 25.20 28.78 18.25
C PRO A 295 25.71 28.26 16.91
N THR A 296 25.28 27.08 16.47
CA THR A 296 25.62 26.45 15.19
C THR A 296 24.34 25.90 14.52
N HIS A 297 24.43 25.48 13.30
CA HIS A 297 23.30 24.82 12.61
C HIS A 297 22.79 23.59 13.36
N LEU A 298 21.47 23.49 13.52
CA LEU A 298 20.77 22.36 14.12
C LEU A 298 20.50 21.32 13.04
N GLN A 299 21.42 20.37 12.85
CA GLN A 299 21.29 19.27 11.91
C GLN A 299 21.01 17.96 12.64
N LEU A 300 20.27 17.06 11.99
CA LEU A 300 20.05 15.71 12.51
C LEU A 300 21.37 14.97 12.69
N SER A 301 21.52 14.30 13.83
CA SER A 301 22.68 13.45 14.13
C SER A 301 22.59 12.11 13.38
N ARG A 302 21.38 11.67 13.03
CA ARG A 302 21.10 10.40 12.36
C ARG A 302 19.94 10.55 11.36
N PRO A 303 19.95 9.80 10.26
CA PRO A 303 18.80 9.74 9.36
C PRO A 303 17.53 9.30 10.13
N PRO A 304 16.39 9.94 9.87
CA PRO A 304 15.13 9.56 10.53
C PRO A 304 14.69 8.17 10.04
N THR A 305 13.95 7.46 10.91
CA THR A 305 13.36 6.14 10.61
C THR A 305 11.85 6.24 10.54
N GLY A 306 11.21 5.34 9.80
CA GLY A 306 9.74 5.20 9.82
C GLY A 306 8.96 6.32 9.15
N GLY A 307 9.55 7.06 8.20
CA GLY A 307 8.85 8.13 7.48
C GLY A 307 8.71 9.44 8.26
N ASN A 308 9.50 9.61 9.33
CA ASN A 308 9.61 10.88 10.06
C ASN A 308 10.30 11.95 9.20
N SER A 309 10.05 13.22 9.53
CA SER A 309 10.65 14.35 8.81
C SER A 309 12.18 14.40 8.96
N TRP A 310 12.86 14.92 7.95
CA TRP A 310 14.30 15.17 7.94
C TRP A 310 14.67 16.51 8.60
N SER A 311 13.94 16.90 9.65
CA SER A 311 14.16 18.14 10.42
C SER A 311 14.65 17.84 11.81
N ALA A 312 15.30 18.84 12.43
CA ALA A 312 15.71 18.74 13.83
C ALA A 312 14.51 18.43 14.74
N GLY A 313 14.72 17.56 15.72
CA GLY A 313 13.75 17.15 16.70
C GLY A 313 13.98 17.78 18.09
N ASP A 314 13.10 17.44 19.02
CA ASP A 314 13.21 17.88 20.42
C ASP A 314 14.53 17.45 21.09
N SER A 315 15.02 16.26 20.77
CA SER A 315 16.24 15.67 21.33
C SER A 315 17.34 15.37 20.30
N ASP A 316 17.08 15.59 19.00
CA ASP A 316 18.06 15.38 17.94
C ASP A 316 18.23 16.66 17.09
N PRO A 317 19.45 17.20 16.98
CA PRO A 317 20.72 16.79 17.62
C PRO A 317 20.67 16.92 19.14
N PRO A 318 21.44 16.11 19.92
CA PRO A 318 21.43 16.20 21.35
C PRO A 318 21.87 17.62 21.83
N PRO A 319 21.26 18.15 22.90
CA PRO A 319 21.56 19.51 23.38
C PRO A 319 22.86 19.56 24.19
N THR A 320 23.97 19.19 23.57
CA THR A 320 25.29 19.06 24.22
C THR A 320 26.24 20.23 23.96
N LEU A 321 25.94 21.05 22.94
CA LEU A 321 26.82 22.17 22.58
C LEU A 321 26.69 23.31 23.58
N PRO A 322 27.82 23.91 24.04
CA PRO A 322 27.81 25.10 24.84
C PRO A 322 27.07 26.24 24.11
N GLY A 323 26.26 26.99 24.86
CA GLY A 323 25.43 28.06 24.32
C GLY A 323 24.07 27.59 23.73
N MET A 324 23.79 26.30 23.65
CA MET A 324 22.44 25.80 23.30
C MET A 324 21.45 26.11 24.42
N LYS A 325 20.23 26.44 24.02
CA LYS A 325 19.11 26.70 24.92
C LYS A 325 17.85 26.07 24.36
N GLY A 326 16.95 25.67 25.23
CA GLY A 326 15.65 25.17 24.79
C GLY A 326 14.59 25.33 25.86
N VAL A 327 13.35 25.49 25.36
CA VAL A 327 12.15 25.52 26.20
C VAL A 327 11.15 24.52 25.68
N ARG A 328 10.38 23.94 26.61
CA ARG A 328 9.14 23.25 26.32
C ARG A 328 8.00 24.06 26.92
N LEU A 329 7.02 24.37 26.09
CA LEU A 329 5.80 25.06 26.48
C LEU A 329 4.61 24.10 26.29
N ASP A 330 3.54 24.33 27.04
CA ASP A 330 2.27 23.69 26.70
C ASP A 330 1.60 24.43 25.51
N THR A 331 0.44 23.92 25.07
CA THR A 331 -0.30 24.48 23.92
C THR A 331 -0.85 25.90 24.15
N LEU A 332 -0.89 26.37 25.41
CA LEU A 332 -1.25 27.74 25.79
C LEU A 332 -0.03 28.67 25.86
N GLY A 333 1.18 28.09 25.79
CA GLY A 333 2.45 28.85 25.86
C GLY A 333 3.02 28.99 27.27
N ARG A 334 2.56 28.19 28.25
CA ARG A 334 3.07 28.17 29.62
C ARG A 334 4.34 27.33 29.70
N LEU A 335 5.32 27.78 30.49
CA LEU A 335 6.62 27.14 30.65
C LEU A 335 6.49 25.77 31.36
N ARG A 336 7.02 24.70 30.75
CA ARG A 336 7.13 23.35 31.33
C ARG A 336 8.57 22.94 31.64
N GLU A 337 9.49 23.26 30.72
CA GLU A 337 10.89 22.90 30.87
C GLU A 337 11.78 23.97 30.21
N PHE A 338 12.91 24.25 30.80
CA PHE A 338 13.97 25.07 30.24
C PHE A 338 15.32 24.42 30.52
N TYR A 339 16.20 24.44 29.55
CA TYR A 339 17.62 24.17 29.73
C TYR A 339 18.46 25.22 29.01
N GLY A 340 19.56 25.65 29.68
CA GLY A 340 20.58 26.50 29.10
C GLY A 340 21.95 25.86 29.30
N ARG A 341 22.69 25.66 28.21
CA ARG A 341 24.08 25.20 28.26
C ARG A 341 25.00 26.40 28.37
N LEU A 342 25.81 26.43 29.39
CA LEU A 342 26.77 27.52 29.60
C LEU A 342 27.84 27.51 28.50
N PRO A 343 28.36 28.67 28.08
CA PRO A 343 29.51 28.75 27.19
C PRO A 343 30.75 28.12 27.86
N ARG A 344 31.69 27.59 27.04
CA ARG A 344 32.93 26.99 27.59
C ARG A 344 33.84 27.96 28.26
N VAL A 345 33.84 29.21 27.85
CA VAL A 345 34.64 30.29 28.38
C VAL A 345 33.68 31.40 28.77
N GLU A 346 33.73 31.78 30.01
CA GLU A 346 32.97 32.93 30.50
C GLU A 346 33.80 34.21 30.27
N ALA A 347 33.13 35.27 29.85
CA ALA A 347 33.76 36.60 29.86
C ALA A 347 34.08 36.98 31.31
N ASP A 348 35.22 37.60 31.54
CA ASP A 348 35.72 38.05 32.86
C ASP A 348 34.88 39.20 33.46
N GLU A 349 33.63 39.38 33.06
CA GLU A 349 32.76 40.34 33.70
C GLU A 349 32.35 39.82 35.08
N PRO A 350 32.62 40.59 36.15
CA PRO A 350 32.10 40.23 37.46
C PRO A 350 30.61 40.25 37.39
N ALA A 351 30.01 39.07 37.36
CA ALA A 351 28.56 38.93 37.52
C ALA A 351 28.27 39.49 38.94
N GLU A 352 27.63 40.66 39.02
CA GLU A 352 26.94 41.04 40.24
C GLU A 352 26.05 39.86 40.58
N ALA A 353 26.25 39.29 41.77
CA ALA A 353 25.46 38.16 42.25
C ALA A 353 24.03 38.66 42.51
N SER A 354 23.30 38.92 41.43
CA SER A 354 21.88 39.21 41.46
C SER A 354 21.19 37.92 41.91
N ALA A 355 20.54 38.02 43.09
CA ALA A 355 19.76 36.88 43.58
C ALA A 355 18.74 36.48 42.52
N LEU A 356 18.73 35.19 42.16
CA LEU A 356 17.75 34.63 41.22
C LEU A 356 16.32 34.84 41.73
N ASP A 357 15.50 35.52 40.96
CA ASP A 357 14.08 35.67 41.25
C ASP A 357 13.31 34.41 40.80
N TRP A 358 13.14 33.46 41.71
CA TRP A 358 12.40 32.22 41.46
C TRP A 358 10.92 32.47 41.19
N ASN A 359 10.32 33.57 41.69
CA ASN A 359 8.91 33.89 41.45
C ASN A 359 8.59 34.06 39.97
N LYS A 360 9.55 34.54 39.20
CA LYS A 360 9.42 34.68 37.75
C LYS A 360 9.11 33.36 37.05
N LEU A 361 9.64 32.24 37.56
CA LEU A 361 9.38 30.90 37.01
C LEU A 361 7.92 30.47 37.21
N PHE A 362 7.35 30.79 38.38
CA PHE A 362 5.95 30.51 38.68
C PHE A 362 5.02 31.33 37.77
N VAL A 363 5.37 32.59 37.50
CA VAL A 363 4.63 33.45 36.57
C VAL A 363 4.69 32.89 35.15
N LEU A 364 5.89 32.51 34.66
CA LEU A 364 6.04 31.94 33.31
C LEU A 364 5.35 30.57 33.14
N ALA A 365 5.30 29.79 34.23
CA ALA A 365 4.57 28.52 34.26
C ALA A 365 3.08 28.71 34.57
N ASP A 366 2.64 29.96 34.85
CA ASP A 366 1.26 30.28 35.26
C ASP A 366 0.80 29.42 36.45
N ILE A 367 1.65 29.39 37.53
CA ILE A 367 1.43 28.62 38.75
C ILE A 367 1.37 29.57 39.92
N ASP A 368 0.42 29.36 40.85
CA ASP A 368 0.34 30.12 42.10
C ASP A 368 1.41 29.65 43.10
N PRO A 369 2.42 30.46 43.43
CA PRO A 369 3.48 30.08 44.34
C PRO A 369 2.96 29.71 45.76
N SER A 370 1.83 30.27 46.18
CA SER A 370 1.26 30.04 47.52
C SER A 370 0.80 28.56 47.73
N ARG A 371 0.58 27.86 46.66
CA ARG A 371 0.18 26.42 46.67
C ARG A 371 1.40 25.49 46.70
N PHE A 372 2.61 26.00 46.66
CA PHE A 372 3.84 25.21 46.59
C PHE A 372 4.68 25.45 47.85
N LYS A 373 5.16 24.35 48.41
CA LYS A 373 6.05 24.38 49.59
C LYS A 373 7.48 24.04 49.17
N PRO A 374 8.49 24.69 49.71
CA PRO A 374 9.88 24.33 49.48
C PRO A 374 10.13 22.86 49.77
N ALA A 375 10.94 22.22 48.96
CA ALA A 375 11.31 20.82 49.03
C ALA A 375 12.81 20.63 48.71
N GLU A 376 13.35 19.47 49.02
CA GLU A 376 14.72 19.15 48.66
C GLU A 376 14.79 18.88 47.12
N ALA A 377 15.82 19.44 46.46
CA ALA A 377 16.02 19.27 45.05
C ALA A 377 16.54 17.85 44.73
N VAL A 378 15.86 17.13 43.80
CA VAL A 378 16.16 15.76 43.45
C VAL A 378 16.81 15.65 42.05
N TRP A 379 16.43 16.53 41.13
CA TRP A 379 16.94 16.51 39.76
C TRP A 379 18.31 17.22 39.68
N ASN A 380 19.27 16.55 39.02
CA ASN A 380 20.59 17.13 38.78
C ASN A 380 20.60 17.76 37.37
N PRO A 381 20.82 19.07 37.27
CA PRO A 381 20.99 19.75 35.97
C PRO A 381 22.22 19.20 35.24
N GLU A 382 22.16 19.17 33.91
CA GLU A 382 23.33 18.81 33.10
C GLU A 382 24.31 19.99 32.87
N SER A 383 23.95 21.19 33.29
CA SER A 383 24.83 22.39 33.33
C SER A 383 25.35 22.64 34.73
N ALA A 384 26.49 23.31 34.85
CA ALA A 384 26.98 23.78 36.15
C ALA A 384 25.94 24.69 36.82
N PHE A 385 25.87 24.64 38.13
CA PHE A 385 24.98 25.48 38.95
C PHE A 385 25.63 25.85 40.26
N ASP A 386 25.27 26.99 40.80
CA ASP A 386 25.68 27.51 42.13
C ASP A 386 24.47 27.68 43.06
N ALA A 387 23.27 27.71 42.50
CA ALA A 387 22.02 27.74 43.22
C ALA A 387 21.01 26.77 42.66
N ARG A 388 20.26 26.03 43.51
CA ARG A 388 19.13 25.23 43.11
C ARG A 388 18.01 25.29 44.14
N ALA A 389 16.79 25.15 43.68
CA ALA A 389 15.61 25.15 44.50
C ALA A 389 14.57 24.18 43.95
N ALA A 390 13.75 23.67 44.85
CA ALA A 390 12.61 22.79 44.45
C ALA A 390 11.40 23.11 45.34
N TRP A 391 10.23 22.87 44.75
CA TRP A 391 8.95 23.04 45.43
C TRP A 391 8.00 21.90 45.04
N VAL A 392 7.12 21.52 45.97
CA VAL A 392 6.07 20.52 45.75
C VAL A 392 4.72 21.12 46.11
N GLY A 393 3.75 20.91 45.25
CA GLY A 393 2.41 21.47 45.43
C GLY A 393 1.40 20.92 44.44
N THR A 394 0.30 21.63 44.26
CA THR A 394 -0.73 21.31 43.27
C THR A 394 -1.12 22.57 42.51
N ALA A 395 -1.48 22.39 41.22
CA ALA A 395 -1.99 23.50 40.44
C ALA A 395 -3.50 23.72 40.67
N ALA A 396 -3.97 24.92 40.39
CA ALA A 396 -5.37 25.28 40.59
C ALA A 396 -6.31 24.47 39.69
N ASP A 397 -5.86 24.19 38.48
CA ASP A 397 -6.54 23.42 37.45
C ASP A 397 -6.36 21.87 37.58
N ALA A 398 -5.44 21.42 38.48
CA ALA A 398 -5.23 20.00 38.80
C ALA A 398 -4.98 19.81 40.32
N PRO A 399 -5.99 20.05 41.18
CA PRO A 399 -5.82 20.06 42.63
C PRO A 399 -5.44 18.70 43.23
N ASP A 400 -5.80 17.61 42.55
CA ASP A 400 -5.55 16.23 43.00
C ASP A 400 -4.22 15.65 42.49
N THR A 401 -3.52 16.38 41.61
CA THR A 401 -2.29 15.91 41.00
C THR A 401 -1.08 16.58 41.62
N PRO A 402 -0.22 15.87 42.36
CA PRO A 402 0.98 16.44 42.94
C PRO A 402 1.97 16.83 41.85
N LEU A 403 2.39 18.09 41.85
CA LEU A 403 3.38 18.63 40.93
C LEU A 403 4.64 18.99 41.68
N ARG A 404 5.77 18.89 40.99
CA ARG A 404 7.06 19.30 41.53
C ARG A 404 7.74 20.27 40.55
N VAL A 405 8.19 21.38 41.07
CA VAL A 405 9.01 22.37 40.38
C VAL A 405 10.44 22.17 40.77
N GLU A 406 11.35 22.03 39.82
CA GLU A 406 12.80 21.99 40.03
C GLU A 406 13.46 23.11 39.23
N ALA A 407 14.38 23.80 39.83
CA ALA A 407 15.10 24.90 39.18
C ALA A 407 16.56 24.98 39.64
N ALA A 408 17.42 25.42 38.72
CA ALA A 408 18.81 25.70 39.04
C ALA A 408 19.31 26.92 38.26
N GLY A 409 20.22 27.64 38.89
CA GLY A 409 20.86 28.82 38.33
C GLY A 409 22.37 28.77 38.47
N TYR A 410 23.02 29.61 37.69
CA TYR A 410 24.46 29.82 37.73
C TYR A 410 24.77 31.30 37.50
N ARG A 411 25.47 31.93 38.46
CA ARG A 411 25.83 33.34 38.41
C ARG A 411 24.67 34.29 38.10
N GLY A 412 23.52 34.05 38.76
CA GLY A 412 22.32 34.88 38.56
C GLY A 412 21.52 34.62 37.29
N ARG A 413 21.90 33.65 36.46
CA ARG A 413 21.14 33.22 35.26
C ARG A 413 20.53 31.85 35.48
N LEU A 414 19.31 31.66 35.02
CA LEU A 414 18.64 30.34 35.06
C LEU A 414 19.31 29.40 34.06
N VAL A 415 19.67 28.19 34.50
CA VAL A 415 20.24 27.15 33.63
C VAL A 415 19.35 25.94 33.51
N PHE A 416 18.40 25.78 34.44
CA PHE A 416 17.48 24.63 34.42
C PHE A 416 16.16 25.00 35.10
N PHE A 417 15.07 24.56 34.49
CA PHE A 417 13.72 24.54 35.06
C PHE A 417 12.98 23.34 34.55
N LYS A 418 12.26 22.65 35.43
CA LYS A 418 11.42 21.54 35.05
C LYS A 418 10.22 21.41 35.97
N LEU A 419 9.04 21.37 35.37
CA LEU A 419 7.79 21.01 36.03
C LEU A 419 7.55 19.51 35.81
N THR A 420 7.51 18.74 36.90
CA THR A 420 7.36 17.29 36.88
C THR A 420 6.08 16.87 37.61
N GLY A 421 5.51 15.74 37.17
CA GLY A 421 4.36 15.09 37.79
C GLY A 421 4.62 13.61 38.04
N PRO A 422 3.61 12.87 38.55
CA PRO A 422 3.72 11.42 38.81
C PRO A 422 4.10 10.58 37.59
N TRP A 423 3.86 11.10 36.38
CA TRP A 423 4.17 10.46 35.11
C TRP A 423 5.62 10.65 34.66
N THR A 424 6.36 11.55 35.27
CA THR A 424 7.73 11.88 34.84
C THR A 424 8.69 10.80 35.33
N PRO A 425 9.27 9.97 34.45
CA PRO A 425 10.17 8.91 34.87
C PRO A 425 11.50 9.49 35.33
N SER A 426 12.07 8.94 36.41
CA SER A 426 13.40 9.32 36.91
C SER A 426 14.52 8.86 35.96
N VAL A 427 14.31 7.82 35.20
CA VAL A 427 15.22 7.29 34.17
C VAL A 427 14.41 7.08 32.90
N GLN A 428 14.85 7.67 31.80
CA GLN A 428 14.24 7.37 30.49
C GLN A 428 14.66 5.98 30.05
N PRO A 429 13.74 5.02 29.94
CA PRO A 429 14.08 3.70 29.45
C PRO A 429 14.46 3.81 27.97
N VAL A 430 15.64 3.28 27.60
CA VAL A 430 16.02 3.13 26.21
C VAL A 430 15.10 2.07 25.60
N GLN A 431 14.10 2.51 24.87
CA GLN A 431 13.21 1.61 24.13
C GLN A 431 13.92 1.15 22.86
N SER A 432 14.50 -0.03 22.90
CA SER A 432 14.97 -0.71 21.70
C SER A 432 13.85 -1.63 21.20
N PRO A 433 13.54 -1.59 19.90
CA PRO A 433 12.57 -2.53 19.34
C PRO A 433 13.06 -3.98 19.59
N PRO A 434 12.16 -4.91 19.92
CA PRO A 434 12.54 -6.31 20.14
C PRO A 434 13.34 -6.87 18.97
N ALA A 435 14.44 -7.57 19.24
CA ALA A 435 15.33 -8.15 18.23
C ALA A 435 14.59 -9.05 17.22
N VAL A 436 13.45 -9.64 17.64
CA VAL A 436 12.60 -10.45 16.77
C VAL A 436 12.12 -9.70 15.52
N TYR A 437 11.83 -8.40 15.63
CA TYR A 437 11.42 -7.60 14.46
C TYR A 437 12.57 -7.45 13.45
N ALA A 438 13.80 -7.27 13.95
CA ALA A 438 14.96 -7.22 13.08
C ALA A 438 15.18 -8.57 12.38
N VAL A 439 15.12 -9.68 13.10
CA VAL A 439 15.30 -11.04 12.54
C VAL A 439 14.24 -11.34 11.50
N VAL A 440 12.97 -11.05 11.79
CA VAL A 440 11.86 -11.28 10.83
C VAL A 440 12.04 -10.39 9.58
N SER A 441 12.37 -9.11 9.76
CA SER A 441 12.59 -8.18 8.64
C SER A 441 13.76 -8.60 7.76
N PHE A 442 14.90 -8.99 8.36
CA PHE A 442 16.04 -9.51 7.62
C PHE A 442 15.72 -10.83 6.90
N GLY A 443 14.98 -11.73 7.54
CA GLY A 443 14.55 -13.00 6.94
C GLY A 443 13.65 -12.77 5.71
N LEU A 444 12.66 -11.88 5.83
CA LEU A 444 11.79 -11.49 4.72
C LEU A 444 12.57 -10.81 3.59
N PHE A 445 13.47 -9.89 3.92
CA PHE A 445 14.32 -9.20 2.95
C PHE A 445 15.21 -10.18 2.18
N PHE A 446 15.90 -11.07 2.90
CA PHE A 446 16.79 -12.06 2.29
C PHE A 446 16.03 -13.07 1.43
N GLY A 447 14.88 -13.53 1.90
CA GLY A 447 13.97 -14.39 1.14
C GLY A 447 13.46 -13.72 -0.14
N ALA A 448 13.05 -12.47 -0.06
CA ALA A 448 12.62 -11.70 -1.22
C ALA A 448 13.77 -11.50 -2.22
N ALA A 449 14.97 -11.15 -1.75
CA ALA A 449 16.15 -10.97 -2.61
C ALA A 449 16.55 -12.27 -3.33
N LEU A 450 16.54 -13.41 -2.63
CA LEU A 450 16.83 -14.73 -3.21
C LEU A 450 15.80 -15.11 -4.28
N LEU A 451 14.50 -14.91 -4.01
CA LEU A 451 13.44 -15.18 -4.96
C LEU A 451 13.51 -14.23 -6.17
N ALA A 452 13.79 -12.95 -5.94
CA ALA A 452 13.99 -11.97 -7.00
C ALA A 452 15.14 -12.37 -7.92
N TRP A 453 16.29 -12.73 -7.36
CA TRP A 453 17.45 -13.20 -8.11
C TRP A 453 17.13 -14.44 -8.96
N ARG A 454 16.43 -15.43 -8.36
CA ARG A 454 15.98 -16.63 -9.08
C ARG A 454 15.05 -16.30 -10.23
N ASN A 455 14.04 -15.44 -9.99
CA ASN A 455 13.06 -15.05 -11.01
C ASN A 455 13.72 -14.21 -12.12
N TYR A 456 14.62 -13.30 -11.74
CA TYR A 456 15.37 -12.47 -12.69
C TYR A 456 16.23 -13.31 -13.63
N ARG A 457 17.00 -14.30 -13.08
CA ARG A 457 17.79 -15.23 -13.89
C ARG A 457 16.97 -16.10 -14.83
N ARG A 458 15.74 -16.44 -14.43
CA ARG A 458 14.81 -17.24 -15.24
C ARG A 458 13.97 -16.42 -16.23
N GLY A 459 14.14 -15.11 -16.29
CA GLY A 459 13.39 -14.23 -17.19
C GLY A 459 11.87 -14.16 -16.90
N ARG A 460 11.41 -14.53 -15.68
CA ARG A 460 9.99 -14.68 -15.36
C ARG A 460 9.31 -13.44 -14.80
N GLY A 461 10.06 -12.46 -14.30
CA GLY A 461 9.49 -11.26 -13.66
C GLY A 461 9.23 -10.12 -14.63
N ASP A 462 8.24 -9.28 -14.31
CA ASP A 462 7.97 -8.01 -15.00
C ASP A 462 9.04 -6.97 -14.64
N ARG A 463 10.14 -6.95 -15.41
CA ARG A 463 11.27 -6.05 -15.18
C ARG A 463 10.91 -4.59 -15.40
N GLN A 464 10.05 -4.30 -16.37
CA GLN A 464 9.64 -2.93 -16.69
C GLN A 464 8.73 -2.35 -15.60
N GLY A 465 7.75 -3.12 -15.13
CA GLY A 465 6.89 -2.73 -14.03
C GLY A 465 7.69 -2.52 -12.74
N ALA A 466 8.62 -3.43 -12.42
CA ALA A 466 9.52 -3.29 -11.27
C ALA A 466 10.36 -2.02 -11.31
N LEU A 467 10.94 -1.69 -12.49
CA LEU A 467 11.74 -0.48 -12.67
C LEU A 467 10.89 0.79 -12.53
N ARG A 468 9.68 0.81 -13.10
CA ARG A 468 8.76 1.94 -12.97
C ARG A 468 8.37 2.21 -11.52
N LEU A 469 8.08 1.15 -10.75
CA LEU A 469 7.79 1.26 -9.33
C LEU A 469 8.99 1.74 -8.51
N ALA A 470 10.18 1.21 -8.78
CA ALA A 470 11.40 1.61 -8.10
C ALA A 470 11.73 3.09 -8.36
N LEU A 471 11.64 3.53 -9.63
CA LEU A 471 11.87 4.92 -10.01
C LEU A 471 10.82 5.86 -9.39
N PHE A 472 9.55 5.45 -9.39
CA PHE A 472 8.48 6.20 -8.75
C PHE A 472 8.76 6.42 -7.26
N LEU A 473 9.12 5.36 -6.52
CA LEU A 473 9.44 5.47 -5.10
C LEU A 473 10.72 6.28 -4.85
N PHE A 474 11.72 6.16 -5.72
CA PHE A 474 12.92 6.99 -5.63
C PHE A 474 12.56 8.48 -5.69
N VAL A 475 11.77 8.86 -6.69
CA VAL A 475 11.33 10.25 -6.87
C VAL A 475 10.47 10.71 -5.67
N VAL A 476 9.53 9.90 -5.21
CA VAL A 476 8.69 10.21 -4.04
C VAL A 476 9.54 10.43 -2.79
N ASN A 477 10.51 9.55 -2.50
CA ASN A 477 11.38 9.69 -1.34
C ASN A 477 12.33 10.90 -1.45
N MET A 478 12.85 11.19 -2.64
CA MET A 478 13.71 12.37 -2.85
C MET A 478 12.91 13.67 -2.71
N LEU A 479 11.67 13.72 -3.22
CA LEU A 479 10.79 14.86 -3.02
C LEU A 479 10.41 15.03 -1.54
N PHE A 480 10.13 13.94 -0.84
CA PHE A 480 9.90 13.96 0.60
C PHE A 480 11.10 14.53 1.36
N TRP A 481 12.30 14.03 1.06
CA TRP A 481 13.54 14.56 1.64
C TRP A 481 13.70 16.06 1.34
N LEU A 482 13.54 16.47 0.09
CA LEU A 482 13.68 17.87 -0.33
C LEU A 482 12.71 18.81 0.42
N LEU A 483 11.47 18.37 0.67
CA LEU A 483 10.44 19.19 1.32
C LEU A 483 10.60 19.22 2.84
N THR A 484 11.02 18.13 3.46
CA THR A 484 11.00 17.99 4.93
C THR A 484 12.37 18.16 5.56
N ALA A 485 13.46 18.06 4.78
CA ALA A 485 14.80 18.27 5.31
C ALA A 485 15.03 19.71 5.72
N ARG A 486 15.89 19.86 6.72
CA ARG A 486 16.42 21.16 7.13
C ARG A 486 17.71 21.42 6.35
N HIS A 487 17.58 22.13 5.24
CA HIS A 487 18.72 22.49 4.38
C HIS A 487 19.56 23.59 5.03
N VAL A 488 20.86 23.42 5.02
CA VAL A 488 21.83 24.38 5.58
C VAL A 488 22.90 24.70 4.54
N PRO A 489 23.36 25.95 4.45
CA PRO A 489 24.35 26.38 3.45
C PRO A 489 25.79 26.04 3.89
N THR A 490 26.03 24.75 4.19
CA THR A 490 27.35 24.25 4.63
C THR A 490 27.73 22.98 3.85
N ALA A 491 28.99 22.55 3.94
CA ALA A 491 29.44 21.30 3.35
C ALA A 491 28.70 20.06 3.89
N ASP A 492 28.10 20.14 5.08
CA ASP A 492 27.34 19.06 5.70
C ASP A 492 26.04 18.74 4.91
N GLU A 493 25.57 19.67 4.07
CA GLU A 493 24.44 19.44 3.14
C GLU A 493 24.72 18.29 2.18
N VAL A 494 25.97 18.13 1.76
CA VAL A 494 26.39 17.01 0.90
C VAL A 494 26.22 15.67 1.63
N GLY A 495 26.57 15.64 2.92
CA GLY A 495 26.33 14.47 3.78
C GLY A 495 24.84 14.14 3.92
N LEU A 496 24.01 15.17 4.15
CA LEU A 496 22.56 15.05 4.28
C LEU A 496 21.93 14.56 2.96
N LEU A 497 22.35 15.10 1.82
CA LEU A 497 21.95 14.63 0.49
C LEU A 497 22.35 13.16 0.28
N GLY A 498 23.58 12.79 0.64
CA GLY A 498 24.07 11.41 0.55
C GLY A 498 23.22 10.45 1.38
N ALA A 499 22.83 10.85 2.59
CA ALA A 499 21.95 10.07 3.46
C ALA A 499 20.55 9.94 2.86
N GLY A 500 19.96 11.03 2.34
CA GLY A 500 18.66 11.03 1.67
C GLY A 500 18.64 10.14 0.43
N MET A 501 19.67 10.25 -0.43
CA MET A 501 19.84 9.40 -1.61
C MET A 501 19.99 7.92 -1.23
N SER A 502 20.76 7.61 -0.20
CA SER A 502 20.97 6.22 0.27
C SER A 502 19.65 5.61 0.75
N ALA A 503 18.86 6.34 1.52
CA ALA A 503 17.54 5.90 1.99
C ALA A 503 16.56 5.70 0.82
N ALA A 504 16.54 6.62 -0.16
CA ALA A 504 15.70 6.53 -1.34
C ALA A 504 16.10 5.35 -2.24
N LEU A 505 17.40 5.14 -2.48
CA LEU A 505 17.92 4.01 -3.26
C LEU A 505 17.64 2.68 -2.58
N PHE A 506 17.84 2.58 -1.26
CA PHE A 506 17.55 1.37 -0.49
C PHE A 506 16.07 0.99 -0.58
N SER A 507 15.15 1.94 -0.34
CA SER A 507 13.71 1.71 -0.44
C SER A 507 13.29 1.28 -1.84
N SER A 508 13.87 1.91 -2.87
CA SER A 508 13.59 1.60 -4.27
C SER A 508 14.12 0.23 -4.68
N ALA A 509 15.32 -0.14 -4.23
CA ALA A 509 15.90 -1.47 -4.48
C ALA A 509 15.09 -2.57 -3.77
N LEU A 510 14.63 -2.30 -2.55
CA LEU A 510 13.79 -3.22 -1.79
C LEU A 510 12.47 -3.51 -2.52
N ILE A 511 11.78 -2.46 -2.99
CA ILE A 511 10.50 -2.64 -3.68
C ILE A 511 10.69 -3.31 -5.05
N TRP A 512 11.76 -2.98 -5.76
CA TRP A 512 12.13 -3.66 -7.00
C TRP A 512 12.33 -5.16 -6.77
N ALA A 513 13.09 -5.53 -5.75
CA ALA A 513 13.33 -6.92 -5.40
C ALA A 513 12.03 -7.62 -4.96
N LEU A 514 11.23 -6.98 -4.11
CA LEU A 514 9.97 -7.53 -3.64
C LEU A 514 8.98 -7.77 -4.80
N TYR A 515 8.88 -6.82 -5.74
CA TYR A 515 8.00 -6.95 -6.89
C TYR A 515 8.44 -8.07 -7.84
N ILE A 516 9.74 -8.15 -8.18
CA ILE A 516 10.30 -9.25 -9.00
C ILE A 516 10.14 -10.62 -8.30
N ALA A 517 10.27 -10.64 -6.97
CA ALA A 517 10.08 -11.88 -6.20
C ALA A 517 8.64 -12.37 -6.26
N LEU A 518 7.68 -11.45 -6.15
CA LEU A 518 6.27 -11.72 -5.91
C LEU A 518 5.46 -11.91 -7.20
N GLU A 519 5.64 -10.99 -8.16
CA GLU A 519 4.78 -10.82 -9.32
C GLU A 519 4.54 -12.10 -10.13
N PRO A 520 5.54 -12.95 -10.45
CA PRO A 520 5.31 -14.17 -11.22
C PRO A 520 4.41 -15.19 -10.51
N TYR A 521 4.48 -15.24 -9.18
CA TYR A 521 3.66 -16.16 -8.38
C TYR A 521 2.22 -15.68 -8.28
N VAL A 522 2.00 -14.39 -8.06
CA VAL A 522 0.66 -13.78 -8.03
C VAL A 522 0.02 -13.87 -9.41
N ARG A 523 0.76 -13.54 -10.46
CA ARG A 523 0.30 -13.63 -11.86
C ARG A 523 -0.12 -15.05 -12.26
N ARG A 524 0.57 -16.05 -11.74
CA ARG A 524 0.21 -17.45 -11.97
C ARG A 524 -1.00 -17.90 -11.15
N ARG A 525 -1.14 -17.45 -9.90
CA ARG A 525 -2.16 -17.95 -8.97
C ARG A 525 -3.41 -17.09 -8.89
N TRP A 526 -3.21 -15.77 -8.87
CA TRP A 526 -4.28 -14.76 -8.74
C TRP A 526 -4.14 -13.69 -9.83
N PRO A 527 -4.14 -14.07 -11.12
CA PRO A 527 -3.91 -13.10 -12.20
C PRO A 527 -4.94 -11.98 -12.22
N THR A 528 -6.18 -12.26 -11.84
CA THR A 528 -7.27 -11.28 -11.77
C THR A 528 -6.97 -10.15 -10.79
N SER A 529 -6.21 -10.41 -9.72
CA SER A 529 -5.83 -9.39 -8.74
C SER A 529 -4.78 -8.38 -9.28
N LEU A 530 -4.11 -8.70 -10.39
CA LEU A 530 -3.10 -7.84 -11.01
C LEU A 530 -3.58 -7.10 -12.27
N ILE A 531 -4.79 -7.38 -12.79
CA ILE A 531 -5.26 -6.81 -14.06
C ILE A 531 -5.20 -5.28 -14.03
N THR A 532 -5.85 -4.67 -13.06
CA THR A 532 -5.93 -3.20 -12.95
C THR A 532 -4.60 -2.59 -12.53
N TRP A 533 -3.81 -3.28 -11.71
CA TRP A 533 -2.45 -2.89 -11.36
C TRP A 533 -1.55 -2.82 -12.59
N SER A 534 -1.56 -3.86 -13.43
CA SER A 534 -0.78 -3.90 -14.68
C SER A 534 -1.23 -2.82 -15.67
N ARG A 535 -2.55 -2.50 -15.72
CA ARG A 535 -3.08 -1.40 -16.55
C ARG A 535 -2.57 -0.04 -16.08
N VAL A 536 -2.53 0.20 -14.77
CA VAL A 536 -1.97 1.43 -14.19
C VAL A 536 -0.47 1.55 -14.51
N LEU A 537 0.30 0.47 -14.34
CA LEU A 537 1.71 0.45 -14.71
C LEU A 537 1.95 0.66 -16.21
N ALA A 538 0.99 0.28 -17.06
CA ALA A 538 1.00 0.55 -18.50
C ALA A 538 0.46 1.95 -18.87
N GLY A 539 0.10 2.81 -17.89
CA GLY A 539 -0.39 4.16 -18.11
C GLY A 539 -1.88 4.27 -18.49
N LYS A 540 -2.67 3.19 -18.34
CA LYS A 540 -4.10 3.16 -18.68
C LYS A 540 -4.99 3.63 -17.52
N PHE A 541 -4.82 4.86 -17.05
CA PHE A 541 -5.54 5.39 -15.87
C PHE A 541 -7.05 5.62 -16.10
N LYS A 542 -7.49 5.82 -17.35
CA LYS A 542 -8.91 6.06 -17.69
C LYS A 542 -9.70 4.77 -17.93
N ASP A 543 -9.11 3.61 -17.67
CA ASP A 543 -9.76 2.33 -17.85
C ASP A 543 -10.90 2.14 -16.84
N PRO A 544 -12.09 1.65 -17.26
CA PRO A 544 -13.24 1.51 -16.37
C PRO A 544 -13.02 0.58 -15.18
N LEU A 545 -12.23 -0.49 -15.33
CA LEU A 545 -11.89 -1.38 -14.23
C LEU A 545 -10.92 -0.72 -13.23
N VAL A 546 -9.99 0.10 -13.73
CA VAL A 546 -9.11 0.92 -12.88
C VAL A 546 -9.95 1.89 -12.06
N GLY A 547 -10.92 2.58 -12.70
CA GLY A 547 -11.86 3.46 -12.00
C GLY A 547 -12.68 2.72 -10.93
N ARG A 548 -13.18 1.52 -11.23
CA ARG A 548 -13.90 0.67 -10.28
C ARG A 548 -13.03 0.36 -9.04
N ASP A 549 -11.84 -0.14 -9.25
CA ASP A 549 -10.98 -0.60 -8.16
C ASP A 549 -10.46 0.57 -7.32
N LEU A 550 -10.22 1.73 -7.93
CA LEU A 550 -9.90 2.96 -7.20
C LEU A 550 -11.09 3.43 -6.34
N LEU A 551 -12.32 3.45 -6.90
CA LEU A 551 -13.52 3.88 -6.16
C LEU A 551 -13.81 2.98 -4.95
N VAL A 552 -13.71 1.66 -5.16
CA VAL A 552 -13.86 0.66 -4.08
C VAL A 552 -12.73 0.80 -3.06
N GLY A 553 -11.51 1.02 -3.52
CA GLY A 553 -10.35 1.25 -2.66
C GLY A 553 -10.52 2.49 -1.78
N VAL A 554 -11.02 3.60 -2.32
CA VAL A 554 -11.35 4.81 -1.53
C VAL A 554 -12.39 4.48 -0.46
N LEU A 555 -13.49 3.81 -0.82
CA LEU A 555 -14.53 3.42 0.14
C LEU A 555 -13.97 2.52 1.25
N PHE A 556 -13.19 1.50 0.91
CA PHE A 556 -12.63 0.59 1.91
C PHE A 556 -11.55 1.25 2.76
N GLY A 557 -10.76 2.18 2.20
CA GLY A 557 -9.83 3.00 2.98
C GLY A 557 -10.54 3.85 4.03
N LEU A 558 -11.64 4.49 3.67
CA LEU A 558 -12.49 5.23 4.61
C LEU A 558 -13.09 4.30 5.68
N CYS A 559 -13.54 3.10 5.30
CA CYS A 559 -14.02 2.10 6.27
C CYS A 559 -12.90 1.65 7.23
N LEU A 560 -11.67 1.45 6.74
CA LEU A 560 -10.52 1.11 7.58
C LEU A 560 -10.22 2.23 8.58
N THR A 561 -10.23 3.49 8.15
CA THR A 561 -10.02 4.65 9.03
C THR A 561 -11.13 4.77 10.08
N LEU A 562 -12.39 4.51 9.72
CA LEU A 562 -13.49 4.46 10.68
C LEU A 562 -13.32 3.33 11.69
N LEU A 563 -12.94 2.13 11.24
CA LEU A 563 -12.69 0.98 12.10
C LEU A 563 -11.57 1.25 13.10
N ASP A 564 -10.49 1.90 12.67
CA ASP A 564 -9.37 2.27 13.52
C ASP A 564 -9.76 3.17 14.69
N LYS A 565 -10.74 4.06 14.51
CA LYS A 565 -11.23 4.96 15.55
C LYS A 565 -12.19 4.28 16.57
N LEU A 566 -12.77 3.13 16.25
CA LEU A 566 -13.76 2.48 17.12
C LEU A 566 -13.24 2.06 18.51
N PRO A 567 -12.02 1.48 18.67
CA PRO A 567 -11.49 1.14 20.00
C PRO A 567 -11.36 2.37 20.89
N HIS A 568 -10.93 3.51 20.33
CA HIS A 568 -10.80 4.78 21.05
C HIS A 568 -12.14 5.33 21.51
N LEU A 569 -13.17 5.21 20.65
CA LEU A 569 -14.54 5.61 21.01
C LEU A 569 -15.11 4.72 22.12
N ILE A 570 -14.97 3.40 21.99
CA ILE A 570 -15.51 2.42 22.97
C ILE A 570 -14.81 2.59 24.32
N ALA A 571 -13.49 2.78 24.32
CA ALA A 571 -12.72 2.93 25.54
C ALA A 571 -12.77 4.35 26.12
N SER A 572 -13.43 5.30 25.43
CA SER A 572 -13.44 6.74 25.77
C SER A 572 -12.03 7.32 25.97
N ARG A 573 -11.05 6.79 25.21
CA ARG A 573 -9.64 7.22 25.26
C ARG A 573 -9.30 8.06 24.04
N PRO A 574 -8.67 9.24 24.22
CA PRO A 574 -8.24 10.04 23.08
C PRO A 574 -7.19 9.32 22.24
N ALA A 575 -7.29 9.44 20.92
CA ALA A 575 -6.30 8.91 19.97
C ALA A 575 -5.20 9.96 19.73
N ALA A 576 -3.94 9.58 19.96
CA ALA A 576 -2.75 10.37 19.66
C ALA A 576 -2.13 9.88 18.34
N ASP A 577 -2.89 9.96 17.25
CA ASP A 577 -2.60 9.39 15.95
C ASP A 577 -2.17 10.43 14.90
N VAL A 578 -2.48 11.71 15.12
CA VAL A 578 -2.11 12.80 14.23
C VAL A 578 -0.58 12.99 14.23
N LYS A 579 0.03 13.05 13.05
CA LYS A 579 1.43 13.44 12.92
C LYS A 579 1.59 14.93 13.16
N LEU A 580 2.14 15.29 14.30
CA LEU A 580 2.24 16.69 14.73
C LEU A 580 3.09 17.57 13.81
N ASP A 581 4.03 17.00 13.06
CA ASP A 581 4.83 17.73 12.06
C ASP A 581 3.95 18.38 10.98
N ILE A 582 2.81 17.76 10.64
CA ILE A 582 1.86 18.31 9.65
C ILE A 582 1.35 19.68 10.06
N LEU A 583 1.28 19.94 11.37
CA LEU A 583 0.86 21.21 11.94
C LEU A 583 1.90 22.32 11.79
N LEU A 584 3.12 21.99 11.38
CA LEU A 584 4.21 22.95 11.18
C LEU A 584 4.20 23.64 9.81
N GLY A 585 3.24 23.32 8.95
CA GLY A 585 3.02 24.01 7.68
C GLY A 585 2.85 23.12 6.45
N ALA A 586 2.50 23.76 5.33
CA ALA A 586 2.09 23.08 4.10
C ALA A 586 3.14 22.09 3.54
N ARG A 587 4.44 22.37 3.69
CA ARG A 587 5.52 21.47 3.24
C ARG A 587 5.44 20.10 3.89
N PHE A 588 5.05 20.05 5.16
CA PHE A 588 4.90 18.78 5.89
C PHE A 588 3.61 18.06 5.53
N VAL A 589 2.53 18.79 5.19
CA VAL A 589 1.30 18.20 4.64
C VAL A 589 1.58 17.51 3.32
N VAL A 590 2.34 18.18 2.41
CA VAL A 590 2.76 17.58 1.13
C VAL A 590 3.74 16.43 1.37
N GLY A 591 4.65 16.56 2.33
CA GLY A 591 5.56 15.49 2.75
C GLY A 591 4.81 14.24 3.20
N ASP A 592 3.78 14.41 4.01
CA ASP A 592 2.95 13.29 4.47
C ASP A 592 2.14 12.65 3.33
N PHE A 593 1.63 13.45 2.39
CA PHE A 593 1.04 12.93 1.15
C PHE A 593 2.01 12.02 0.38
N LEU A 594 3.27 12.42 0.25
CA LEU A 594 4.30 11.63 -0.42
C LEU A 594 4.61 10.33 0.34
N THR A 595 4.77 10.38 1.67
CA THR A 595 5.00 9.17 2.47
C THR A 595 3.81 8.21 2.45
N SER A 596 2.59 8.72 2.51
CA SER A 596 1.37 7.93 2.39
C SER A 596 1.25 7.27 1.01
N THR A 597 1.65 7.97 -0.06
CA THR A 597 1.73 7.42 -1.42
C THR A 597 2.78 6.31 -1.52
N GLY A 598 3.95 6.49 -0.91
CA GLY A 598 4.98 5.44 -0.81
C GLY A 598 4.50 4.22 -0.03
N GLY A 599 3.89 4.45 1.13
CA GLY A 599 3.28 3.41 1.97
C GLY A 599 2.20 2.61 1.24
N ALA A 600 1.39 3.28 0.42
CA ALA A 600 0.34 2.68 -0.41
C ALA A 600 0.87 1.72 -1.49
N VAL A 601 2.13 1.79 -1.84
CA VAL A 601 2.80 0.81 -2.72
C VAL A 601 3.44 -0.30 -1.91
N VAL A 602 4.16 0.06 -0.85
CA VAL A 602 4.97 -0.89 -0.07
C VAL A 602 4.10 -1.86 0.74
N ALA A 603 3.11 -1.35 1.49
CA ALA A 603 2.30 -2.17 2.39
C ALA A 603 1.47 -3.24 1.65
N PRO A 604 0.72 -2.92 0.55
CA PRO A 604 0.01 -3.92 -0.22
C PRO A 604 0.91 -5.00 -0.82
N LEU A 605 2.08 -4.64 -1.31
CA LEU A 605 3.04 -5.61 -1.84
C LEU A 605 3.59 -6.52 -0.74
N ALA A 606 3.89 -5.97 0.45
CA ALA A 606 4.33 -6.76 1.61
C ALA A 606 3.23 -7.73 2.08
N ILE A 607 1.97 -7.27 2.17
CA ILE A 607 0.82 -8.12 2.52
C ILE A 607 0.62 -9.21 1.47
N THR A 608 0.70 -8.87 0.19
CA THR A 608 0.56 -9.83 -0.91
C THR A 608 1.70 -10.87 -0.89
N PHE A 609 2.93 -10.44 -0.55
CA PHE A 609 4.06 -11.33 -0.37
C PHE A 609 3.83 -12.32 0.78
N LEU A 610 3.38 -11.83 1.94
CA LEU A 610 3.02 -12.66 3.08
C LEU A 610 1.94 -13.68 2.72
N LEU A 611 0.85 -13.24 2.06
CA LEU A 611 -0.23 -14.12 1.61
C LEU A 611 0.28 -15.20 0.64
N THR A 612 1.16 -14.83 -0.29
CA THR A 612 1.75 -15.76 -1.26
C THR A 612 2.63 -16.80 -0.57
N MET A 613 3.45 -16.39 0.40
CA MET A 613 4.30 -17.27 1.20
C MET A 613 3.47 -18.23 2.05
N LEU A 614 2.48 -17.70 2.77
CA LEU A 614 1.58 -18.52 3.59
C LEU A 614 0.79 -19.50 2.73
N ARG A 615 0.34 -19.08 1.56
CA ARG A 615 -0.35 -19.97 0.62
C ARG A 615 0.54 -21.10 0.10
N ALA A 616 1.80 -20.81 -0.18
CA ALA A 616 2.77 -21.83 -0.59
C ALA A 616 2.97 -22.89 0.51
N LEU A 617 2.95 -22.46 1.78
CA LEU A 617 3.11 -23.34 2.93
C LEU A 617 1.82 -24.12 3.28
N LEU A 618 0.69 -23.42 3.39
CA LEU A 618 -0.58 -23.96 3.88
C LEU A 618 -1.45 -24.60 2.80
N ARG A 619 -1.15 -24.36 1.54
CA ARG A 619 -1.84 -24.91 0.35
C ARG A 619 -3.35 -24.60 0.23
N ARG A 620 -3.92 -23.77 1.12
CA ARG A 620 -5.33 -23.34 1.12
C ARG A 620 -5.42 -21.81 1.22
N ASP A 621 -6.19 -21.18 0.32
CA ASP A 621 -6.28 -19.72 0.21
C ASP A 621 -6.91 -19.08 1.47
N TRP A 622 -8.02 -19.64 1.96
CA TRP A 622 -8.71 -19.13 3.16
C TRP A 622 -7.84 -19.24 4.42
N LEU A 623 -7.06 -20.33 4.55
CA LEU A 623 -6.19 -20.55 5.72
C LEU A 623 -4.99 -19.58 5.67
N ALA A 624 -4.44 -19.33 4.50
CA ALA A 624 -3.39 -18.32 4.32
C ALA A 624 -3.88 -16.92 4.71
N GLY A 625 -5.11 -16.55 4.30
CA GLY A 625 -5.73 -15.29 4.71
C GLY A 625 -5.94 -15.19 6.22
N ALA A 626 -6.52 -16.21 6.85
CA ALA A 626 -6.75 -16.23 8.29
C ALA A 626 -5.45 -16.12 9.09
N VAL A 627 -4.42 -16.87 8.70
CA VAL A 627 -3.09 -16.82 9.36
C VAL A 627 -2.39 -15.48 9.13
N ALA A 628 -2.53 -14.88 7.94
CA ALA A 628 -2.01 -13.54 7.67
C ALA A 628 -2.62 -12.49 8.60
N VAL A 629 -3.94 -12.51 8.78
CA VAL A 629 -4.64 -11.62 9.73
C VAL A 629 -4.08 -11.81 11.14
N LEU A 630 -3.93 -13.06 11.59
CA LEU A 630 -3.38 -13.34 12.91
C LEU A 630 -1.94 -12.86 13.06
N ILE A 631 -1.06 -13.10 12.09
CA ILE A 631 0.36 -12.67 12.16
C ILE A 631 0.48 -11.16 12.24
N ILE A 632 -0.30 -10.43 11.44
CA ILE A 632 -0.17 -8.97 11.34
C ILE A 632 -0.76 -8.29 12.57
N TRP A 633 -1.93 -8.74 13.06
CA TRP A 633 -2.69 -8.02 14.07
C TRP A 633 -2.69 -8.64 15.47
N LEU A 634 -2.33 -9.92 15.62
CA LEU A 634 -2.25 -10.55 16.94
C LEU A 634 -1.31 -9.80 17.91
N PRO A 635 -0.11 -9.32 17.50
CA PRO A 635 0.76 -8.55 18.39
C PRO A 635 0.10 -7.27 18.91
N ALA A 636 -0.68 -6.58 18.08
CA ALA A 636 -1.42 -5.39 18.49
C ALA A 636 -2.60 -5.70 19.42
N THR A 637 -3.07 -6.97 19.46
CA THR A 637 -4.18 -7.39 20.32
C THR A 637 -3.74 -7.85 21.70
N LEU A 638 -2.50 -8.37 21.82
CA LEU A 638 -1.99 -8.95 23.07
C LEU A 638 -1.81 -7.96 24.23
N GLY A 639 -1.76 -6.67 23.95
CA GLY A 639 -1.68 -5.60 24.97
C GLY A 639 -2.95 -4.74 25.08
N GLY A 640 -4.00 -5.04 24.31
CA GLY A 640 -5.20 -4.23 24.19
C GLY A 640 -6.42 -4.75 24.94
N SER A 641 -7.52 -4.02 24.86
CA SER A 641 -8.82 -4.45 25.36
C SER A 641 -9.43 -5.55 24.46
N PRO A 642 -10.39 -6.37 24.95
CA PRO A 642 -11.10 -7.34 24.11
C PRO A 642 -11.79 -6.68 22.89
N SER A 643 -12.30 -5.45 23.05
CA SER A 643 -12.92 -4.68 21.96
C SER A 643 -11.90 -4.32 20.88
N SER A 644 -10.67 -3.91 21.25
CA SER A 644 -9.61 -3.63 20.28
C SER A 644 -9.18 -4.87 19.51
N ALA A 645 -9.15 -6.04 20.16
CA ALA A 645 -8.86 -7.30 19.52
C ALA A 645 -9.84 -7.64 18.39
N VAL A 646 -11.15 -7.49 18.65
CA VAL A 646 -12.21 -7.74 17.65
C VAL A 646 -12.06 -6.77 16.48
N VAL A 647 -11.87 -5.48 16.77
CA VAL A 647 -11.72 -4.46 15.72
C VAL A 647 -10.48 -4.71 14.86
N ASN A 648 -9.35 -5.09 15.47
CA ASN A 648 -8.12 -5.41 14.75
C ASN A 648 -8.29 -6.63 13.83
N LEU A 649 -9.06 -7.65 14.25
CA LEU A 649 -9.38 -8.79 13.39
C LEU A 649 -10.28 -8.39 12.22
N LEU A 650 -11.29 -7.53 12.44
CA LEU A 650 -12.14 -6.99 11.38
C LEU A 650 -11.34 -6.14 10.39
N PHE A 651 -10.42 -5.31 10.89
CA PHE A 651 -9.52 -4.49 10.11
C PHE A 651 -8.64 -5.37 9.19
N GLY A 652 -8.00 -6.40 9.75
CA GLY A 652 -7.21 -7.35 8.96
C GLY A 652 -8.04 -8.14 7.97
N GLY A 653 -9.23 -8.56 8.37
CA GLY A 653 -10.19 -9.23 7.50
C GLY A 653 -10.59 -8.39 6.30
N LEU A 654 -10.84 -7.09 6.52
CA LEU A 654 -11.21 -6.15 5.45
C LEU A 654 -10.04 -5.94 4.46
N ILE A 655 -8.80 -5.87 4.93
CA ILE A 655 -7.61 -5.78 4.08
C ILE A 655 -7.47 -7.03 3.18
N VAL A 656 -7.56 -8.23 3.77
CA VAL A 656 -7.47 -9.48 3.01
C VAL A 656 -8.63 -9.59 2.01
N LEU A 657 -9.85 -9.24 2.41
CA LEU A 657 -11.03 -9.21 1.54
C LEU A 657 -10.82 -8.26 0.35
N THR A 658 -10.29 -7.07 0.60
CA THR A 658 -10.01 -6.07 -0.44
C THR A 658 -9.06 -6.65 -1.50
N PHE A 659 -7.97 -7.30 -1.08
CA PHE A 659 -7.04 -7.93 -2.00
C PHE A 659 -7.67 -9.09 -2.79
N VAL A 660 -8.32 -10.01 -2.10
CA VAL A 660 -8.85 -11.24 -2.72
C VAL A 660 -9.99 -10.91 -3.69
N ARG A 661 -10.84 -9.92 -3.37
CA ARG A 661 -12.03 -9.61 -4.16
C ARG A 661 -11.81 -8.57 -5.26
N PHE A 662 -10.95 -7.58 -5.02
CA PHE A 662 -10.75 -6.41 -5.90
C PHE A 662 -9.30 -6.26 -6.38
N GLY A 663 -8.36 -6.97 -5.78
CA GLY A 663 -6.97 -7.01 -6.22
C GLY A 663 -6.06 -5.94 -5.61
N LEU A 664 -4.84 -5.91 -6.18
CA LEU A 664 -3.73 -5.11 -5.64
C LEU A 664 -3.97 -3.59 -5.73
N LEU A 665 -4.60 -3.12 -6.81
CA LEU A 665 -4.87 -1.68 -6.98
C LEU A 665 -5.87 -1.15 -5.96
N ALA A 666 -6.96 -1.88 -5.71
CA ALA A 666 -7.94 -1.50 -4.70
C ALA A 666 -7.32 -1.51 -3.29
N LEU A 667 -6.45 -2.48 -2.99
CA LEU A 667 -5.71 -2.52 -1.74
C LEU A 667 -4.74 -1.34 -1.61
N ALA A 668 -4.04 -0.96 -2.69
CA ALA A 668 -3.15 0.21 -2.70
C ALA A 668 -3.93 1.51 -2.47
N ALA A 669 -5.07 1.69 -3.14
CA ALA A 669 -5.92 2.86 -2.95
C ALA A 669 -6.49 2.91 -1.51
N SER A 670 -6.92 1.78 -0.94
CA SER A 670 -7.42 1.74 0.44
C SER A 670 -6.33 2.04 1.46
N SER A 671 -5.12 1.53 1.24
CA SER A 671 -3.96 1.83 2.09
C SER A 671 -3.55 3.31 2.01
N PHE A 672 -3.61 3.92 0.81
CA PHE A 672 -3.35 5.34 0.65
C PHE A 672 -4.33 6.19 1.46
N ILE A 673 -5.63 5.94 1.32
CA ILE A 673 -6.68 6.69 2.04
C ILE A 673 -6.52 6.51 3.56
N PHE A 674 -6.25 5.29 4.01
CA PHE A 674 -6.04 5.00 5.43
C PHE A 674 -4.83 5.77 5.98
N PHE A 675 -3.62 5.60 5.40
CA PHE A 675 -2.40 6.27 5.88
C PHE A 675 -2.49 7.79 5.81
N TRP A 676 -3.11 8.32 4.75
CA TRP A 676 -3.29 9.77 4.59
C TRP A 676 -4.22 10.35 5.65
N LEU A 677 -5.40 9.76 5.85
CA LEU A 677 -6.40 10.32 6.76
C LEU A 677 -6.11 10.06 8.24
N GLU A 678 -5.36 8.99 8.56
CA GLU A 678 -4.93 8.70 9.93
C GLU A 678 -3.99 9.77 10.47
N SER A 679 -3.06 10.26 9.64
CA SER A 679 -2.05 11.22 10.05
C SER A 679 -2.53 12.67 10.16
N LEU A 680 -3.72 12.99 9.64
CA LEU A 680 -4.22 14.38 9.53
C LEU A 680 -5.18 14.75 10.66
N PRO A 681 -5.14 16.02 11.13
CA PRO A 681 -6.05 16.54 12.12
C PRO A 681 -7.42 16.88 11.48
N LEU A 682 -8.22 15.84 11.17
CA LEU A 682 -9.55 16.05 10.60
C LEU A 682 -10.45 16.78 11.61
N THR A 683 -10.94 17.96 11.25
CA THR A 683 -11.78 18.80 12.11
C THR A 683 -13.05 19.27 11.40
N THR A 684 -14.11 19.46 12.18
CA THR A 684 -15.33 20.16 11.75
C THR A 684 -15.32 21.63 12.20
N ASN A 685 -14.30 22.04 12.98
CA ASN A 685 -14.11 23.43 13.38
C ASN A 685 -13.28 24.17 12.33
N PHE A 686 -13.92 24.83 11.38
CA PHE A 686 -13.25 25.55 10.30
C PHE A 686 -12.56 26.85 10.75
N SER A 687 -12.78 27.29 12.00
CA SER A 687 -12.03 28.42 12.57
C SER A 687 -10.71 28.02 13.24
N ALA A 688 -10.46 26.71 13.41
CA ALA A 688 -9.19 26.22 13.92
C ALA A 688 -8.05 26.56 12.93
N TRP A 689 -6.92 27.03 13.43
CA TRP A 689 -5.77 27.43 12.60
C TRP A 689 -5.22 26.29 11.73
N TYR A 690 -5.44 25.02 12.12
CA TYR A 690 -5.04 23.81 11.38
C TYR A 690 -6.13 23.27 10.43
N ALA A 691 -7.30 23.91 10.35
CA ALA A 691 -8.42 23.43 9.52
C ALA A 691 -8.07 23.34 8.03
N GLY A 692 -7.10 24.14 7.56
CA GLY A 692 -6.67 24.10 6.16
C GLY A 692 -6.13 22.75 5.71
N ALA A 693 -5.39 22.03 6.56
CA ALA A 693 -4.89 20.69 6.26
C ALA A 693 -6.04 19.65 6.13
N ALA A 694 -7.02 19.72 7.03
CA ALA A 694 -8.21 18.89 6.99
C ALA A 694 -9.04 19.13 5.72
N LEU A 695 -9.28 20.39 5.38
CA LEU A 695 -10.03 20.76 4.17
C LEU A 695 -9.33 20.28 2.91
N PHE A 696 -8.02 20.47 2.80
CA PHE A 696 -7.23 19.98 1.68
C PHE A 696 -7.35 18.47 1.52
N ALA A 697 -7.25 17.71 2.62
CA ALA A 697 -7.40 16.25 2.59
C ALA A 697 -8.79 15.82 2.13
N MET A 698 -9.84 16.41 2.67
CA MET A 698 -11.22 16.09 2.27
C MET A 698 -11.48 16.41 0.78
N LEU A 699 -10.99 17.55 0.30
CA LEU A 699 -11.10 17.90 -1.12
C LEU A 699 -10.34 16.93 -2.02
N LEU A 700 -9.14 16.51 -1.63
CA LEU A 700 -8.34 15.56 -2.40
C LEU A 700 -9.02 14.19 -2.48
N VAL A 701 -9.51 13.67 -1.37
CA VAL A 701 -10.24 12.38 -1.33
C VAL A 701 -11.52 12.46 -2.18
N THR A 702 -12.26 13.57 -2.07
CA THR A 702 -13.46 13.82 -2.89
C THR A 702 -13.13 13.86 -4.38
N ALA A 703 -12.05 14.55 -4.76
CA ALA A 703 -11.59 14.63 -6.14
C ALA A 703 -11.16 13.27 -6.68
N LEU A 704 -10.43 12.48 -5.87
CA LEU A 704 -10.02 11.12 -6.23
C LEU A 704 -11.23 10.19 -6.39
N ALA A 705 -12.19 10.22 -5.46
CA ALA A 705 -13.43 9.46 -5.55
C ALA A 705 -14.25 9.86 -6.79
N GLY A 706 -14.37 11.16 -7.07
CA GLY A 706 -15.06 11.67 -8.26
C GLY A 706 -14.41 11.26 -9.58
N ALA A 707 -13.08 11.33 -9.66
CA ALA A 707 -12.31 10.89 -10.83
C ALA A 707 -12.45 9.37 -11.03
N ALA A 708 -12.35 8.59 -9.96
CA ALA A 708 -12.54 7.14 -9.98
C ALA A 708 -13.97 6.75 -10.38
N PHE A 709 -14.96 7.46 -9.86
CA PHE A 709 -16.36 7.31 -10.26
C PHE A 709 -16.55 7.55 -11.75
N TYR A 710 -16.08 8.70 -12.27
CA TYR A 710 -16.18 9.03 -13.68
C TYR A 710 -15.52 7.97 -14.58
N ALA A 711 -14.31 7.56 -14.23
CA ALA A 711 -13.61 6.51 -14.97
C ALA A 711 -14.37 5.16 -14.91
N SER A 712 -14.96 4.81 -13.76
CA SER A 712 -15.68 3.54 -13.56
C SER A 712 -16.93 3.40 -14.42
N LEU A 713 -17.53 4.52 -14.87
CA LEU A 713 -18.70 4.50 -15.73
C LEU A 713 -18.38 4.02 -17.16
N GLY A 714 -17.14 4.17 -17.64
CA GLY A 714 -16.73 3.72 -18.98
C GLY A 714 -17.57 4.33 -20.11
N GLY A 715 -18.00 5.59 -19.95
CA GLY A 715 -18.85 6.29 -20.92
C GLY A 715 -20.37 6.02 -20.81
N GLN A 716 -20.80 5.21 -19.81
CA GLN A 716 -22.24 4.98 -19.57
C GLN A 716 -22.88 6.24 -18.97
N ARG A 717 -24.11 6.58 -19.43
CA ARG A 717 -24.89 7.68 -18.86
C ARG A 717 -25.57 7.24 -17.56
N LEU A 718 -25.56 8.11 -16.54
CA LEU A 718 -26.23 7.89 -15.24
C LEU A 718 -27.76 7.74 -15.38
N LEU A 719 -28.37 8.55 -16.28
CA LEU A 719 -29.79 8.56 -16.52
C LEU A 719 -30.05 8.10 -17.96
N LYS A 720 -30.91 7.08 -18.11
CA LYS A 720 -31.33 6.55 -19.42
C LYS A 720 -32.26 7.47 -20.18
N ARG A 721 -32.86 8.49 -19.55
CA ARG A 721 -33.67 9.55 -20.17
C ARG A 721 -33.17 10.91 -19.68
N PRO A 722 -33.09 11.94 -20.54
CA PRO A 722 -32.93 13.29 -20.05
C PRO A 722 -34.18 13.65 -19.21
N LEU A 723 -33.93 14.23 -18.03
CA LEU A 723 -35.00 14.65 -17.10
C LEU A 723 -35.88 15.80 -17.64
N PHE A 724 -35.54 16.34 -18.83
CA PHE A 724 -36.14 17.51 -19.45
C PHE A 724 -36.25 17.37 -20.99
N GLU A 725 -36.83 16.27 -21.49
CA GLU A 725 -37.39 16.18 -22.81
C GLU A 725 -38.90 15.87 -22.65
N ASP A 726 -39.72 16.90 -22.55
CA ASP A 726 -41.11 16.94 -22.97
C ASP A 726 -41.20 17.51 -24.37
#